data_fc354bfaddb320f519a148d1a4021e70
#
_entry.id   fc354bfaddb320f519a148d1a4021e70
#
_cell.length_a   1.000
_cell.length_b   1.000
_cell.length_c   1.000
_cell.angle_alpha   90.00
_cell.angle_beta   90.00
_cell.angle_gamma   90.00
#
_symmetry.space_group_name_H-M   'P 1'
#
loop_
_entity.id
_entity.type
_entity.pdbx_description
1 polymer ?
#
loop_
_entity_poly.entity_id
_entity_poly.type
_entity_poly.pdbx_seq_one_letter_code
_entity_poly.pdbx_strand_id
1 'polypeptide(L)'
;MNDFKYQTEQFGDIRILRYQVPNFENLDLTKKRQLFYLHQAALWGRDIIYDQNYKHNLAIRNTLEAILKTYAGDRETTDFSSFVVYLKKVWFSNGIHHHYSMDKFYPDFSSKYWDQLINNSSNLPNIEIDIKEIIFSNTIDIKRVSLDDGVDLLEASANNYYEGVSQAEAEEFYSNMAKNASSEPISYGMNSKLIKENGKIKELIWKVGGMYSPQIEKMVYWLKKAQQHCETKIQEKAFGKLIEYYETGDLAKFDEYSILWLNDTESTVDAVHGFIEVYGDSLGKKASFESVVSIRDIEASKRAKTISDNAQWFEDNSSTSKKYKKEKIKGVSAKAINVVIESGDCSPSTPIGINLPNAEWIREKHGSKSVSISNILEAYDKASKDSGALQEFAYSEDEVELSKKWSNQASALHVDLHEIIGHGSGKMATGVGDPSDTLKNYASTLEEARADLVALYFATDTKLEELGLQSSHMVGITEYNEYIRGGLMTQLVRIELGKNVEESHMRNRQLIAKWVFEKGKDDNIIERKTKDNKTYFIVNDHNKLRELFGQLLAEVQRIKSEGDYNAGKNLVENYGVKINYDLHKEVLERWNKLNIAPYSGFIQPQLEAIYSNDIISDVKISYPDNFAKQMLWYKENFSS
;
A
#
# COMPACT_ATOMS: atom_id res chain seq x y z
N MET A 1 4.36 -15.29 29.49
CA MET A 1 3.81 -14.93 28.18
C MET A 1 4.97 -15.08 27.19
N ASN A 2 4.85 -15.92 26.16
CA ASN A 2 5.87 -15.98 25.11
C ASN A 2 5.88 -14.59 24.44
N ASP A 3 7.04 -13.94 24.47
CA ASP A 3 7.22 -12.63 23.89
C ASP A 3 7.09 -12.77 22.36
N PHE A 4 6.00 -12.24 21.78
CA PHE A 4 5.77 -12.32 20.34
C PHE A 4 6.78 -11.43 19.61
N LYS A 5 7.71 -12.06 18.90
CA LYS A 5 8.74 -11.36 18.16
C LYS A 5 8.16 -10.75 16.89
N TYR A 6 8.06 -9.44 16.82
CA TYR A 6 7.49 -8.72 15.66
C TYR A 6 8.44 -8.68 14.46
N GLN A 7 9.75 -8.49 14.64
CA GLN A 7 10.72 -8.60 13.56
C GLN A 7 11.43 -9.95 13.62
N THR A 8 11.43 -10.72 12.53
CA THR A 8 12.02 -12.07 12.46
C THR A 8 13.39 -12.07 11.84
N GLU A 9 13.57 -11.38 10.71
CA GLU A 9 14.83 -11.33 9.99
C GLU A 9 14.99 -10.02 9.22
N GLN A 10 16.21 -9.77 8.73
CA GLN A 10 16.57 -8.69 7.83
C GLN A 10 17.54 -9.21 6.78
N PHE A 11 17.34 -8.82 5.52
CA PHE A 11 18.23 -9.14 4.40
C PHE A 11 18.20 -8.00 3.37
N GLY A 12 19.36 -7.65 2.83
CA GLY A 12 19.46 -6.48 1.95
C GLY A 12 18.88 -5.24 2.61
N ASP A 13 17.98 -4.59 1.92
CA ASP A 13 17.24 -3.39 2.35
C ASP A 13 15.86 -3.67 2.96
N ILE A 14 15.59 -4.93 3.33
CA ILE A 14 14.27 -5.41 3.74
C ILE A 14 14.29 -6.01 5.15
N ARG A 15 13.31 -5.65 5.98
CA ARG A 15 12.97 -6.28 7.26
C ARG A 15 11.70 -7.11 7.10
N ILE A 16 11.70 -8.29 7.68
CA ILE A 16 10.52 -9.14 7.72
C ILE A 16 9.89 -9.06 9.11
N LEU A 17 8.65 -8.61 9.11
CA LEU A 17 7.83 -8.42 10.29
C LEU A 17 6.74 -9.49 10.39
N ARG A 18 6.07 -9.52 11.55
CA ARG A 18 4.88 -10.33 11.83
C ARG A 18 3.84 -9.47 12.53
N TYR A 19 2.61 -9.87 12.42
CA TYR A 19 1.52 -9.25 13.16
C TYR A 19 0.62 -10.32 13.80
N GLN A 20 -0.11 -9.94 14.83
CA GLN A 20 -1.15 -10.77 15.45
C GLN A 20 -2.53 -10.34 14.96
N VAL A 21 -3.49 -11.23 15.08
CA VAL A 21 -4.90 -10.96 14.77
C VAL A 21 -5.69 -10.94 16.09
N PRO A 22 -5.84 -9.76 16.73
CA PRO A 22 -6.57 -9.64 17.98
C PRO A 22 -8.01 -10.15 17.85
N ASN A 23 -8.51 -10.78 18.89
CA ASN A 23 -9.89 -11.28 18.98
C ASN A 23 -10.28 -12.42 18.01
N PHE A 24 -9.36 -13.00 17.25
CA PHE A 24 -9.65 -14.14 16.37
C PHE A 24 -10.26 -15.32 17.15
N GLU A 25 -9.72 -15.63 18.32
CA GLU A 25 -10.19 -16.76 19.15
C GLU A 25 -11.60 -16.55 19.71
N ASN A 26 -12.04 -15.30 19.82
CA ASN A 26 -13.38 -14.96 20.33
C ASN A 26 -14.48 -15.07 19.26
N LEU A 27 -14.11 -15.33 17.99
CA LEU A 27 -15.07 -15.48 16.90
C LEU A 27 -15.83 -16.80 17.02
N ASP A 28 -17.12 -16.77 16.67
CA ASP A 28 -17.90 -17.97 16.50
C ASP A 28 -17.43 -18.82 15.30
N LEU A 29 -17.81 -20.09 15.29
CA LEU A 29 -17.36 -21.05 14.28
C LEU A 29 -17.78 -20.65 12.85
N THR A 30 -18.93 -19.99 12.68
CA THR A 30 -19.40 -19.54 11.36
C THR A 30 -18.46 -18.52 10.75
N LYS A 31 -18.05 -17.52 11.55
CA LYS A 31 -17.06 -16.50 11.14
C LYS A 31 -15.68 -17.11 10.89
N LYS A 32 -15.23 -18.02 11.78
CA LYS A 32 -13.97 -18.74 11.59
C LYS A 32 -13.96 -19.54 10.28
N ARG A 33 -15.06 -20.20 9.92
CA ARG A 33 -15.21 -20.92 8.63
C ARG A 33 -15.17 -19.96 7.44
N GLN A 34 -15.88 -18.83 7.51
CA GLN A 34 -15.87 -17.82 6.48
C GLN A 34 -14.44 -17.28 6.24
N LEU A 35 -13.73 -16.94 7.32
CA LEU A 35 -12.33 -16.49 7.26
C LEU A 35 -11.42 -17.55 6.64
N PHE A 36 -11.57 -18.81 7.01
CA PHE A 36 -10.78 -19.89 6.42
C PHE A 36 -11.01 -19.99 4.90
N TYR A 37 -12.26 -19.91 4.44
CA TYR A 37 -12.55 -19.99 3.01
C TYR A 37 -12.05 -18.76 2.24
N LEU A 38 -12.16 -17.57 2.83
CA LEU A 38 -11.60 -16.34 2.24
C LEU A 38 -10.06 -16.38 2.22
N HIS A 39 -9.42 -16.90 3.26
CA HIS A 39 -7.98 -17.13 3.30
C HIS A 39 -7.52 -18.06 2.15
N GLN A 40 -8.26 -19.14 1.90
CA GLN A 40 -7.97 -20.02 0.76
C GLN A 40 -8.14 -19.29 -0.57
N ALA A 41 -9.23 -18.53 -0.75
CA ALA A 41 -9.46 -17.76 -1.98
C ALA A 41 -8.34 -16.74 -2.23
N ALA A 42 -7.90 -16.01 -1.21
CA ALA A 42 -6.82 -15.04 -1.30
C ALA A 42 -5.50 -15.68 -1.77
N LEU A 43 -5.12 -16.81 -1.21
CA LEU A 43 -3.85 -17.47 -1.51
C LEU A 43 -3.80 -18.12 -2.91
N TRP A 44 -4.93 -18.62 -3.43
CA TRP A 44 -4.97 -19.16 -4.78
C TRP A 44 -4.78 -18.09 -5.88
N GLY A 45 -5.05 -16.81 -5.59
CA GLY A 45 -4.76 -15.70 -6.50
C GLY A 45 -3.32 -15.21 -6.47
N ARG A 46 -2.51 -15.64 -5.50
CA ARG A 46 -1.15 -15.12 -5.23
C ARG A 46 -0.21 -15.15 -6.42
N ASP A 47 -0.24 -16.20 -7.22
CA ASP A 47 0.68 -16.35 -8.36
C ASP A 47 0.36 -15.40 -9.52
N ILE A 48 -0.86 -14.84 -9.56
CA ILE A 48 -1.29 -13.89 -10.61
C ILE A 48 -0.40 -12.64 -10.59
N ILE A 49 -0.10 -12.07 -9.41
CA ILE A 49 0.70 -10.84 -9.32
C ILE A 49 2.13 -11.04 -9.84
N TYR A 50 2.73 -12.24 -9.68
CA TYR A 50 4.04 -12.53 -10.25
C TYR A 50 4.04 -12.40 -11.77
N ASP A 51 3.03 -12.98 -12.43
CA ASP A 51 2.88 -12.91 -13.88
C ASP A 51 2.53 -11.51 -14.36
N GLN A 52 1.65 -10.79 -13.64
CA GLN A 52 1.32 -9.39 -13.93
C GLN A 52 2.55 -8.48 -13.85
N ASN A 53 3.40 -8.67 -12.84
CA ASN A 53 4.61 -7.87 -12.66
C ASN A 53 5.65 -8.11 -13.75
N TYR A 54 5.80 -9.34 -14.23
CA TYR A 54 6.69 -9.67 -15.33
C TYR A 54 6.45 -11.10 -15.83
N LYS A 55 6.27 -11.26 -17.14
CA LYS A 55 5.91 -12.54 -17.80
C LYS A 55 6.84 -13.73 -17.47
N HIS A 56 8.06 -13.49 -17.03
CA HIS A 56 9.04 -14.52 -16.69
C HIS A 56 9.20 -14.77 -15.18
N ASN A 57 8.54 -14.00 -14.32
CA ASN A 57 8.71 -14.10 -12.87
C ASN A 57 8.37 -15.48 -12.30
N LEU A 58 7.32 -16.14 -12.79
CA LEU A 58 6.96 -17.48 -12.30
C LEU A 58 8.02 -18.52 -12.67
N ALA A 59 8.57 -18.47 -13.89
CA ALA A 59 9.64 -19.36 -14.32
C ALA A 59 10.93 -19.12 -13.51
N ILE A 60 11.30 -17.85 -13.31
CA ILE A 60 12.45 -17.45 -12.49
C ILE A 60 12.28 -17.95 -11.04
N ARG A 61 11.15 -17.62 -10.40
CA ARG A 61 10.86 -18.05 -9.03
C ARG A 61 10.92 -19.57 -8.89
N ASN A 62 10.26 -20.31 -9.76
CA ASN A 62 10.23 -21.78 -9.74
C ASN A 62 11.63 -22.37 -9.87
N THR A 63 12.50 -21.79 -10.70
CA THR A 63 13.89 -22.22 -10.84
C THR A 63 14.71 -21.95 -9.59
N LEU A 64 14.60 -20.73 -9.02
CA LEU A 64 15.29 -20.37 -7.79
C LEU A 64 14.86 -21.24 -6.59
N GLU A 65 13.56 -21.54 -6.48
CA GLU A 65 13.02 -22.44 -5.45
C GLU A 65 13.49 -23.88 -5.63
N ALA A 66 13.59 -24.39 -6.85
CA ALA A 66 14.14 -25.71 -7.14
C ALA A 66 15.62 -25.79 -6.77
N ILE A 67 16.42 -24.77 -7.09
CA ILE A 67 17.82 -24.66 -6.67
C ILE A 67 17.89 -24.67 -5.14
N LEU A 68 17.14 -23.82 -4.44
CA LEU A 68 17.14 -23.77 -2.98
C LEU A 68 16.88 -25.15 -2.34
N LYS A 69 15.93 -25.91 -2.91
CA LYS A 69 15.56 -27.24 -2.42
C LYS A 69 16.60 -28.31 -2.71
N THR A 70 17.25 -28.28 -3.88
CA THR A 70 17.97 -29.43 -4.42
C THR A 70 19.49 -29.22 -4.61
N TYR A 71 20.02 -28.02 -4.41
CA TYR A 71 21.45 -27.74 -4.57
C TYR A 71 22.30 -28.63 -3.65
N ALA A 72 23.18 -29.41 -4.26
CA ALA A 72 24.07 -30.38 -3.59
C ALA A 72 25.47 -29.83 -3.25
N GLY A 73 25.80 -28.60 -3.64
CA GLY A 73 27.06 -27.96 -3.33
C GLY A 73 27.10 -27.39 -1.90
N ASP A 74 28.23 -26.71 -1.58
CA ASP A 74 28.43 -26.11 -0.27
C ASP A 74 27.47 -24.91 -0.06
N ARG A 75 26.64 -25.00 0.96
CA ARG A 75 25.62 -23.99 1.32
C ARG A 75 26.12 -22.94 2.32
N GLU A 76 27.31 -23.11 2.87
CA GLU A 76 27.89 -22.17 3.85
C GLU A 76 28.74 -21.07 3.18
N THR A 77 28.81 -21.07 1.85
CA THR A 77 29.55 -20.06 1.09
C THR A 77 28.83 -18.71 1.06
N THR A 78 29.59 -17.63 0.91
CA THR A 78 29.06 -16.27 0.72
C THR A 78 28.20 -16.20 -0.54
N ASP A 79 28.60 -16.85 -1.63
CA ASP A 79 27.83 -16.87 -2.88
C ASP A 79 26.47 -17.56 -2.71
N PHE A 80 26.38 -18.66 -1.94
CA PHE A 80 25.11 -19.29 -1.64
C PHE A 80 24.23 -18.41 -0.75
N SER A 81 24.81 -17.73 0.22
CA SER A 81 24.09 -16.74 1.03
C SER A 81 23.54 -15.60 0.17
N SER A 82 24.32 -15.07 -0.78
CA SER A 82 23.88 -14.06 -1.74
C SER A 82 22.76 -14.58 -2.66
N PHE A 83 22.82 -15.85 -3.08
CA PHE A 83 21.74 -16.49 -3.83
C PHE A 83 20.43 -16.55 -3.00
N VAL A 84 20.51 -16.93 -1.73
CA VAL A 84 19.32 -16.96 -0.84
C VAL A 84 18.74 -15.57 -0.65
N VAL A 85 19.59 -14.55 -0.49
CA VAL A 85 19.14 -13.14 -0.40
C VAL A 85 18.43 -12.71 -1.69
N TYR A 86 18.98 -13.04 -2.86
CA TYR A 86 18.34 -12.74 -4.14
C TYR A 86 16.97 -13.39 -4.27
N LEU A 87 16.85 -14.67 -3.93
CA LEU A 87 15.55 -15.37 -3.92
C LEU A 87 14.56 -14.72 -2.95
N LYS A 88 15.00 -14.32 -1.75
CA LYS A 88 14.15 -13.61 -0.79
C LYS A 88 13.67 -12.27 -1.32
N LYS A 89 14.52 -11.51 -2.04
CA LYS A 89 14.11 -10.28 -2.73
C LYS A 89 13.05 -10.55 -3.81
N VAL A 90 13.21 -11.63 -4.61
CA VAL A 90 12.23 -12.06 -5.61
C VAL A 90 10.88 -12.41 -4.97
N TRP A 91 10.88 -13.13 -3.87
CA TRP A 91 9.66 -13.42 -3.12
C TRP A 91 9.01 -12.18 -2.56
N PHE A 92 9.81 -11.27 -1.99
CA PHE A 92 9.31 -10.05 -1.35
C PHE A 92 8.69 -9.08 -2.35
N SER A 93 9.31 -8.94 -3.52
CA SER A 93 8.88 -8.00 -4.56
C SER A 93 7.88 -8.59 -5.56
N ASN A 94 7.41 -9.83 -5.34
CA ASN A 94 6.59 -10.56 -6.31
C ASN A 94 7.22 -10.56 -7.71
N GLY A 95 8.55 -10.72 -7.80
CA GLY A 95 9.31 -10.72 -9.05
C GLY A 95 10.70 -10.12 -8.92
N ILE A 96 11.37 -9.92 -10.07
CA ILE A 96 12.75 -9.44 -10.15
C ILE A 96 12.92 -7.92 -10.09
N HIS A 97 11.83 -7.18 -9.96
CA HIS A 97 11.85 -5.72 -9.85
C HIS A 97 11.50 -5.31 -8.42
N HIS A 98 12.20 -4.30 -7.92
CA HIS A 98 12.00 -3.80 -6.57
C HIS A 98 10.56 -3.29 -6.38
N HIS A 99 9.92 -3.73 -5.30
CA HIS A 99 8.50 -3.44 -5.01
C HIS A 99 8.17 -1.93 -4.95
N TYR A 100 9.16 -1.09 -4.63
CA TYR A 100 8.99 0.35 -4.44
C TYR A 100 9.55 1.18 -5.61
N SER A 101 10.84 1.00 -5.98
CA SER A 101 11.49 1.78 -7.05
C SER A 101 11.10 1.31 -8.46
N MET A 102 10.51 0.12 -8.59
CA MET A 102 10.19 -0.54 -9.85
C MET A 102 11.42 -0.94 -10.69
N ASP A 103 12.63 -0.65 -10.24
CA ASP A 103 13.87 -1.01 -10.92
C ASP A 103 14.20 -2.49 -10.72
N LYS A 104 14.80 -3.11 -11.75
CA LYS A 104 15.31 -4.47 -11.61
C LYS A 104 16.47 -4.51 -10.62
N PHE A 105 16.44 -5.44 -9.68
CA PHE A 105 17.58 -5.73 -8.81
C PHE A 105 18.38 -6.93 -9.33
N TYR A 106 19.67 -6.92 -9.05
CA TYR A 106 20.62 -7.87 -9.59
C TYR A 106 21.12 -8.83 -8.51
N PRO A 107 21.55 -10.08 -8.91
CA PRO A 107 22.23 -10.97 -8.00
C PRO A 107 23.55 -10.39 -7.48
N ASP A 108 23.82 -10.56 -6.18
CA ASP A 108 25.13 -10.23 -5.56
C ASP A 108 26.15 -11.40 -5.66
N PHE A 109 25.86 -12.39 -6.52
CA PHE A 109 26.75 -13.50 -6.88
C PHE A 109 27.04 -13.47 -8.39
N SER A 110 28.14 -14.12 -8.80
CA SER A 110 28.58 -14.06 -10.20
C SER A 110 27.73 -14.93 -11.14
N SER A 111 27.70 -14.57 -12.44
CA SER A 111 27.07 -15.41 -13.47
C SER A 111 27.73 -16.78 -13.62
N LYS A 112 29.02 -16.90 -13.24
CA LYS A 112 29.72 -18.19 -13.16
C LYS A 112 29.20 -19.06 -12.01
N TYR A 113 28.87 -18.44 -10.88
CA TYR A 113 28.26 -19.16 -9.75
C TYR A 113 26.83 -19.62 -10.09
N TRP A 114 26.10 -18.88 -10.89
CA TRP A 114 24.81 -19.33 -11.43
C TRP A 114 24.96 -20.68 -12.18
N ASP A 115 25.99 -20.83 -13.02
CA ASP A 115 26.24 -22.11 -13.72
C ASP A 115 26.51 -23.24 -12.73
N GLN A 116 27.21 -22.96 -11.64
CA GLN A 116 27.45 -23.95 -10.58
C GLN A 116 26.15 -24.33 -9.85
N LEU A 117 25.27 -23.35 -9.57
CA LEU A 117 23.97 -23.60 -8.95
C LEU A 117 23.11 -24.52 -9.85
N ILE A 118 23.01 -24.22 -11.15
CA ILE A 118 22.28 -25.03 -12.11
C ILE A 118 22.85 -26.44 -12.22
N ASN A 119 24.17 -26.58 -12.39
CA ASN A 119 24.84 -27.89 -12.60
C ASN A 119 24.80 -28.79 -11.35
N ASN A 120 24.70 -28.24 -10.16
CA ASN A 120 24.65 -28.98 -8.90
C ASN A 120 23.23 -29.04 -8.30
N SER A 121 22.19 -28.71 -9.06
CA SER A 121 20.80 -28.85 -8.65
C SER A 121 20.05 -29.86 -9.51
N SER A 122 18.99 -30.43 -8.95
CA SER A 122 18.11 -31.38 -9.64
C SER A 122 16.67 -30.88 -9.70
N ASN A 123 15.84 -31.55 -10.52
CA ASN A 123 14.41 -31.21 -10.65
C ASN A 123 14.16 -29.75 -11.07
N LEU A 124 15.08 -29.17 -11.83
CA LEU A 124 14.89 -27.83 -12.38
C LEU A 124 13.74 -27.84 -13.38
N PRO A 125 12.90 -26.79 -13.42
CA PRO A 125 11.87 -26.67 -14.45
C PRO A 125 12.47 -26.70 -15.86
N ASN A 126 11.81 -27.36 -16.79
CA ASN A 126 12.17 -27.27 -18.21
C ASN A 126 11.55 -25.96 -18.76
N ILE A 127 12.38 -24.97 -19.02
CA ILE A 127 11.97 -23.64 -19.49
C ILE A 127 12.80 -23.25 -20.72
N GLU A 128 12.14 -22.60 -21.69
CA GLU A 128 12.77 -22.20 -22.95
C GLU A 128 13.47 -20.83 -22.87
N ILE A 129 13.34 -20.10 -21.76
CA ILE A 129 13.91 -18.75 -21.57
C ILE A 129 15.31 -18.82 -20.95
N ASP A 130 16.18 -17.90 -21.34
CA ASP A 130 17.50 -17.72 -20.68
C ASP A 130 17.36 -16.87 -19.42
N ILE A 131 17.06 -17.53 -18.29
CA ILE A 131 16.97 -16.87 -16.98
C ILE A 131 18.28 -16.16 -16.63
N LYS A 132 19.43 -16.75 -16.95
CA LYS A 132 20.73 -16.16 -16.66
C LYS A 132 20.89 -14.81 -17.36
N GLU A 133 20.56 -14.74 -18.65
CA GLU A 133 20.61 -13.48 -19.38
C GLU A 133 19.67 -12.45 -18.76
N ILE A 134 18.44 -12.83 -18.44
CA ILE A 134 17.44 -11.92 -17.87
C ILE A 134 17.90 -11.32 -16.54
N ILE A 135 18.38 -12.14 -15.59
CA ILE A 135 18.67 -11.67 -14.23
C ILE A 135 20.01 -10.92 -14.12
N PHE A 136 20.96 -11.14 -15.05
CA PHE A 136 22.27 -10.46 -15.03
C PHE A 136 22.38 -9.29 -16.01
N SER A 137 21.52 -9.20 -17.04
CA SER A 137 21.56 -8.10 -18.01
C SER A 137 21.14 -6.77 -17.37
N ASN A 138 21.92 -5.73 -17.62
CA ASN A 138 21.61 -4.34 -17.22
C ASN A 138 20.87 -3.55 -18.32
N THR A 139 20.41 -4.20 -19.38
CA THR A 139 19.72 -3.57 -20.52
C THR A 139 18.36 -4.23 -20.82
N ILE A 140 18.13 -5.45 -20.37
CA ILE A 140 16.88 -6.18 -20.62
C ILE A 140 15.91 -5.94 -19.48
N ASP A 141 14.72 -5.44 -19.78
CA ASP A 141 13.59 -5.32 -18.84
C ASP A 141 13.98 -4.70 -17.50
N ILE A 142 14.66 -3.55 -17.56
CA ILE A 142 15.31 -2.93 -16.40
C ILE A 142 14.33 -2.25 -15.44
N LYS A 143 13.09 -1.99 -15.88
CA LYS A 143 12.08 -1.29 -15.07
C LYS A 143 10.71 -1.96 -15.25
N ARG A 144 10.01 -2.24 -14.14
CA ARG A 144 8.67 -2.83 -14.16
C ARG A 144 7.63 -1.89 -14.73
N VAL A 145 7.64 -0.64 -14.27
CA VAL A 145 6.73 0.42 -14.70
C VAL A 145 7.56 1.66 -14.99
N SER A 146 7.59 2.11 -16.24
CA SER A 146 8.20 3.38 -16.63
C SER A 146 7.15 4.49 -16.69
N LEU A 147 7.52 5.66 -16.16
CA LEU A 147 6.75 6.91 -16.24
C LEU A 147 7.60 8.02 -16.86
N ASP A 148 8.65 7.65 -17.61
CA ASP A 148 9.62 8.58 -18.18
C ASP A 148 9.01 9.34 -19.36
N ASP A 149 9.25 10.65 -19.42
CA ASP A 149 8.80 11.51 -20.52
C ASP A 149 9.52 11.18 -21.83
N GLY A 150 8.79 11.21 -22.94
CA GLY A 150 9.34 11.14 -24.30
C GLY A 150 9.67 9.73 -24.80
N VAL A 151 9.27 8.69 -24.08
CA VAL A 151 9.35 7.28 -24.50
C VAL A 151 7.96 6.66 -24.64
N ASP A 152 7.85 5.56 -25.39
CA ASP A 152 6.65 4.73 -25.33
C ASP A 152 6.65 4.00 -23.97
N LEU A 153 5.70 4.36 -23.11
CA LEU A 153 5.64 3.85 -21.74
C LEU A 153 5.43 2.33 -21.68
N LEU A 154 4.76 1.74 -22.69
CA LEU A 154 4.49 0.30 -22.73
C LEU A 154 5.73 -0.48 -23.17
N GLU A 155 6.50 0.04 -24.13
CA GLU A 155 7.79 -0.55 -24.53
C GLU A 155 8.85 -0.43 -23.45
N ALA A 156 8.83 0.67 -22.68
CA ALA A 156 9.76 0.93 -21.59
C ALA A 156 9.41 0.20 -20.26
N SER A 157 8.24 -0.47 -20.19
CA SER A 157 7.77 -1.19 -19.01
C SER A 157 7.81 -2.71 -19.20
N ALA A 158 8.34 -3.43 -18.21
CA ALA A 158 8.45 -4.89 -18.25
C ALA A 158 7.20 -5.63 -17.74
N ASN A 159 6.20 -4.90 -17.20
CA ASN A 159 4.95 -5.52 -16.73
C ASN A 159 4.22 -6.27 -17.86
N ASN A 160 3.41 -7.27 -17.48
CA ASN A 160 2.80 -8.20 -18.44
C ASN A 160 1.35 -7.81 -18.79
N TYR A 161 1.05 -6.52 -18.86
CA TYR A 161 -0.30 -6.03 -19.18
C TYR A 161 -0.54 -5.80 -20.66
N TYR A 162 0.53 -5.64 -21.44
CA TYR A 162 0.48 -5.37 -22.87
C TYR A 162 1.44 -6.28 -23.64
N GLU A 163 1.09 -6.63 -24.89
CA GLU A 163 1.97 -7.44 -25.74
C GLU A 163 1.81 -7.05 -27.21
N GLY A 164 2.90 -6.57 -27.80
CA GLY A 164 2.93 -6.14 -29.19
C GLY A 164 2.04 -4.93 -29.52
N VAL A 165 1.69 -4.13 -28.52
CA VAL A 165 0.83 -2.95 -28.60
C VAL A 165 1.62 -1.73 -28.15
N SER A 166 1.64 -0.67 -28.96
CA SER A 166 2.24 0.61 -28.57
C SER A 166 1.31 1.41 -27.65
N GLN A 167 1.86 2.39 -26.95
CA GLN A 167 1.08 3.30 -26.10
C GLN A 167 -0.07 3.95 -26.87
N ALA A 168 0.21 4.52 -28.05
CA ALA A 168 -0.81 5.18 -28.88
C ALA A 168 -1.94 4.25 -29.28
N GLU A 169 -1.62 2.99 -29.64
CA GLU A 169 -2.62 1.99 -30.00
C GLU A 169 -3.50 1.58 -28.81
N ALA A 170 -2.91 1.45 -27.61
CA ALA A 170 -3.66 1.14 -26.40
C ALA A 170 -4.59 2.28 -25.99
N GLU A 171 -4.11 3.52 -26.03
CA GLU A 171 -4.90 4.72 -25.74
C GLU A 171 -6.07 4.87 -26.72
N GLU A 172 -5.84 4.66 -28.03
CA GLU A 172 -6.90 4.69 -29.03
C GLU A 172 -7.94 3.58 -28.80
N PHE A 173 -7.49 2.36 -28.48
CA PHE A 173 -8.37 1.22 -28.22
C PHE A 173 -9.34 1.51 -27.08
N TYR A 174 -8.84 1.96 -25.91
CA TYR A 174 -9.68 2.25 -24.75
C TYR A 174 -10.51 3.54 -24.92
N SER A 175 -9.99 4.55 -25.59
CA SER A 175 -10.77 5.73 -25.96
C SER A 175 -11.98 5.38 -26.84
N ASN A 176 -11.82 4.46 -27.78
CA ASN A 176 -12.92 4.00 -28.63
C ASN A 176 -13.98 3.23 -27.84
N MET A 177 -13.60 2.42 -26.84
CA MET A 177 -14.55 1.75 -25.94
C MET A 177 -15.34 2.74 -25.08
N ALA A 178 -14.71 3.83 -24.66
CA ALA A 178 -15.33 4.85 -23.81
C ALA A 178 -16.23 5.86 -24.56
N LYS A 179 -16.23 5.91 -25.89
CA LYS A 179 -16.99 6.90 -26.71
C LYS A 179 -18.49 6.92 -26.44
N ASN A 180 -19.09 5.82 -25.98
CA ASN A 180 -20.50 5.71 -25.66
C ASN A 180 -20.74 5.56 -24.14
N ALA A 181 -19.84 6.10 -23.32
CA ALA A 181 -19.93 5.97 -21.87
C ALA A 181 -21.26 6.56 -21.35
N SER A 182 -21.92 5.81 -20.47
CA SER A 182 -23.08 6.24 -19.71
C SER A 182 -22.69 7.20 -18.58
N SER A 183 -23.65 7.68 -17.80
CA SER A 183 -23.37 8.36 -16.52
C SER A 183 -22.72 7.45 -15.46
N GLU A 184 -22.53 6.18 -15.80
CA GLU A 184 -21.88 5.14 -14.99
C GLU A 184 -20.80 4.47 -15.85
N PRO A 185 -19.64 5.14 -16.04
CA PRO A 185 -18.61 4.68 -16.95
C PRO A 185 -17.93 3.42 -16.42
N ILE A 186 -17.84 2.40 -17.27
CA ILE A 186 -17.10 1.17 -16.98
C ILE A 186 -15.60 1.44 -17.01
N SER A 187 -14.87 0.93 -16.04
CA SER A 187 -13.40 1.00 -15.96
C SER A 187 -12.76 -0.05 -16.90
N TYR A 188 -12.89 0.17 -18.22
CA TYR A 188 -12.39 -0.76 -19.24
C TYR A 188 -10.89 -1.03 -19.08
N GLY A 189 -10.51 -2.29 -19.25
CA GLY A 189 -9.13 -2.76 -19.20
C GLY A 189 -8.66 -3.31 -17.85
N MET A 190 -9.39 -3.04 -16.74
CA MET A 190 -8.94 -3.42 -15.39
C MET A 190 -8.63 -4.92 -15.25
N ASN A 191 -9.41 -5.78 -15.86
CA ASN A 191 -9.28 -7.24 -15.75
C ASN A 191 -8.85 -7.94 -17.05
N SER A 192 -7.92 -7.34 -17.77
CA SER A 192 -7.47 -7.90 -19.05
C SER A 192 -6.01 -7.59 -19.36
N LYS A 193 -5.37 -8.45 -20.16
CA LYS A 193 -4.15 -8.16 -20.90
C LYS A 193 -4.53 -7.73 -22.32
N LEU A 194 -3.93 -6.66 -22.85
CA LEU A 194 -4.13 -6.20 -24.20
C LEU A 194 -3.02 -6.74 -25.11
N ILE A 195 -3.40 -7.46 -26.15
CA ILE A 195 -2.44 -8.05 -27.09
C ILE A 195 -2.74 -7.69 -28.54
N LYS A 196 -1.70 -7.66 -29.38
CA LYS A 196 -1.81 -7.52 -30.82
C LYS A 196 -1.40 -8.82 -31.49
N GLU A 197 -2.36 -9.51 -32.07
CA GLU A 197 -2.15 -10.78 -32.76
C GLU A 197 -2.63 -10.66 -34.21
N ASN A 198 -1.76 -11.01 -35.18
CA ASN A 198 -2.06 -10.89 -36.63
C ASN A 198 -2.57 -9.48 -37.02
N GLY A 199 -2.00 -8.44 -36.41
CA GLY A 199 -2.37 -7.05 -36.67
C GLY A 199 -3.69 -6.59 -36.05
N LYS A 200 -4.36 -7.43 -35.24
CA LYS A 200 -5.60 -7.10 -34.53
C LYS A 200 -5.34 -6.98 -33.03
N ILE A 201 -5.85 -5.93 -32.44
CA ILE A 201 -5.79 -5.70 -30.99
C ILE A 201 -7.01 -6.35 -30.35
N LYS A 202 -6.78 -7.12 -29.27
CA LYS A 202 -7.83 -7.79 -28.49
C LYS A 202 -7.44 -7.88 -27.01
N GLU A 203 -8.44 -8.00 -26.14
CA GLU A 203 -8.24 -8.26 -24.72
C GLU A 203 -8.27 -9.76 -24.42
N LEU A 204 -7.33 -10.21 -23.60
CA LEU A 204 -7.37 -11.49 -22.91
C LEU A 204 -7.95 -11.24 -21.52
N ILE A 205 -9.23 -11.54 -21.36
CA ILE A 205 -9.96 -11.27 -20.11
C ILE A 205 -9.55 -12.27 -19.01
N TRP A 206 -9.33 -11.78 -17.81
CA TRP A 206 -9.01 -12.57 -16.62
C TRP A 206 -10.30 -13.08 -15.98
N LYS A 207 -10.64 -14.31 -16.27
CA LYS A 207 -11.89 -14.95 -15.83
C LYS A 207 -11.81 -16.47 -15.92
N VAL A 208 -12.84 -17.16 -15.42
CA VAL A 208 -13.02 -18.59 -15.67
C VAL A 208 -13.10 -18.85 -17.18
N GLY A 209 -12.30 -19.80 -17.67
CA GLY A 209 -12.17 -20.11 -19.09
C GLY A 209 -11.38 -19.07 -19.91
N GLY A 210 -10.82 -18.05 -19.27
CA GLY A 210 -9.94 -17.05 -19.87
C GLY A 210 -8.51 -17.14 -19.34
N MET A 211 -7.79 -16.01 -19.38
CA MET A 211 -6.47 -15.92 -18.77
C MET A 211 -6.59 -16.06 -17.23
N TYR A 212 -5.64 -16.74 -16.60
CA TYR A 212 -5.63 -17.12 -15.17
C TYR A 212 -6.78 -18.05 -14.73
N SER A 213 -7.45 -18.76 -15.66
CA SER A 213 -8.59 -19.64 -15.33
C SER A 213 -8.28 -20.63 -14.22
N PRO A 214 -7.14 -21.34 -14.19
CA PRO A 214 -6.86 -22.31 -13.13
C PRO A 214 -6.88 -21.71 -11.70
N GLN A 215 -6.30 -20.52 -11.54
CA GLN A 215 -6.29 -19.80 -10.27
C GLN A 215 -7.69 -19.27 -9.93
N ILE A 216 -8.35 -18.62 -10.90
CA ILE A 216 -9.68 -18.02 -10.72
C ILE A 216 -10.73 -19.08 -10.40
N GLU A 217 -10.69 -20.26 -11.00
CA GLU A 217 -11.60 -21.38 -10.68
C GLU A 217 -11.45 -21.81 -9.20
N LYS A 218 -10.22 -21.85 -8.69
CA LYS A 218 -9.98 -22.13 -7.26
C LYS A 218 -10.49 -21.02 -6.36
N MET A 219 -10.26 -19.76 -6.75
CA MET A 219 -10.79 -18.61 -6.02
C MET A 219 -12.32 -18.67 -5.95
N VAL A 220 -12.99 -18.88 -7.09
CA VAL A 220 -14.46 -19.02 -7.17
C VAL A 220 -14.98 -20.18 -6.31
N TYR A 221 -14.30 -21.33 -6.33
CA TYR A 221 -14.68 -22.46 -5.47
C TYR A 221 -14.70 -22.08 -3.99
N TRP A 222 -13.66 -21.39 -3.51
CA TRP A 222 -13.57 -21.00 -2.11
C TRP A 222 -14.49 -19.82 -1.75
N LEU A 223 -14.67 -18.85 -2.67
CA LEU A 223 -15.63 -17.76 -2.50
C LEU A 223 -17.08 -18.27 -2.39
N LYS A 224 -17.48 -19.28 -3.17
CA LYS A 224 -18.80 -19.94 -3.04
C LYS A 224 -18.99 -20.58 -1.68
N LYS A 225 -17.94 -21.14 -1.08
CA LYS A 225 -17.99 -21.67 0.30
C LYS A 225 -18.08 -20.54 1.33
N ALA A 226 -17.31 -19.47 1.17
CA ALA A 226 -17.37 -18.29 2.05
C ALA A 226 -18.76 -17.64 2.03
N GLN A 227 -19.37 -17.52 0.86
CA GLN A 227 -20.71 -16.95 0.67
C GLN A 227 -21.79 -17.65 1.52
N GLN A 228 -21.68 -18.96 1.75
CA GLN A 228 -22.62 -19.71 2.57
C GLN A 228 -22.56 -19.37 4.07
N HIS A 229 -21.53 -18.60 4.49
CA HIS A 229 -21.27 -18.24 5.88
C HIS A 229 -21.34 -16.73 6.11
N CYS A 230 -21.93 -15.97 5.17
CA CYS A 230 -22.09 -14.53 5.29
C CYS A 230 -22.98 -14.14 6.47
N GLU A 231 -22.59 -13.07 7.16
CA GLU A 231 -23.30 -12.54 8.33
C GLU A 231 -24.56 -11.77 7.93
N THR A 232 -24.55 -11.15 6.75
CA THR A 232 -25.67 -10.32 6.25
C THR A 232 -26.11 -10.74 4.85
N LYS A 233 -27.37 -10.44 4.50
CA LYS A 233 -27.86 -10.67 3.13
C LYS A 233 -27.20 -9.74 2.10
N ILE A 234 -26.69 -8.57 2.53
CA ILE A 234 -25.95 -7.65 1.66
C ILE A 234 -24.59 -8.27 1.32
N GLN A 235 -23.87 -8.79 2.33
CA GLN A 235 -22.60 -9.48 2.13
C GLN A 235 -22.74 -10.71 1.22
N GLU A 236 -23.79 -11.53 1.44
CA GLU A 236 -24.07 -12.69 0.58
C GLU A 236 -24.26 -12.29 -0.89
N LYS A 237 -24.99 -11.19 -1.14
CA LYS A 237 -25.19 -10.65 -2.49
C LYS A 237 -23.90 -10.07 -3.07
N ALA A 238 -23.08 -9.38 -2.25
CA ALA A 238 -21.80 -8.83 -2.68
C ALA A 238 -20.87 -9.95 -3.18
N PHE A 239 -20.68 -11.03 -2.38
CA PHE A 239 -19.90 -12.17 -2.84
C PHE A 239 -20.52 -12.85 -4.07
N GLY A 240 -21.85 -12.89 -4.20
CA GLY A 240 -22.51 -13.38 -5.41
C GLY A 240 -22.09 -12.59 -6.65
N LYS A 241 -22.04 -11.26 -6.57
CA LYS A 241 -21.60 -10.40 -7.69
C LYS A 241 -20.10 -10.52 -7.99
N LEU A 242 -19.28 -10.68 -6.96
CA LEU A 242 -17.85 -10.97 -7.13
C LEU A 242 -17.63 -12.31 -7.85
N ILE A 243 -18.39 -13.35 -7.51
CA ILE A 243 -18.35 -14.65 -8.17
C ILE A 243 -18.80 -14.51 -9.64
N GLU A 244 -19.92 -13.83 -9.93
CA GLU A 244 -20.39 -13.55 -11.29
C GLU A 244 -19.31 -12.82 -12.11
N TYR A 245 -18.63 -11.83 -11.51
CA TYR A 245 -17.53 -11.12 -12.14
C TYR A 245 -16.39 -12.06 -12.55
N TYR A 246 -15.93 -12.94 -11.65
CA TYR A 246 -14.86 -13.89 -11.98
C TYR A 246 -15.29 -14.94 -13.01
N GLU A 247 -16.56 -15.34 -13.01
CA GLU A 247 -17.07 -16.30 -13.98
C GLU A 247 -17.26 -15.69 -15.39
N THR A 248 -17.66 -14.43 -15.47
CA THR A 248 -18.02 -13.78 -16.73
C THR A 248 -16.94 -12.84 -17.26
N GLY A 249 -16.15 -12.21 -16.38
CA GLY A 249 -15.24 -11.11 -16.71
C GLY A 249 -15.95 -9.77 -16.91
N ASP A 250 -17.24 -9.67 -16.56
CA ASP A 250 -18.05 -8.47 -16.74
C ASP A 250 -17.75 -7.43 -15.64
N LEU A 251 -17.13 -6.31 -15.99
CA LEU A 251 -16.78 -5.23 -15.08
C LEU A 251 -17.99 -4.56 -14.43
N ALA A 252 -19.17 -4.59 -15.07
CA ALA A 252 -20.39 -4.09 -14.45
C ALA A 252 -20.78 -4.92 -13.21
N LYS A 253 -20.43 -6.22 -13.18
CA LYS A 253 -20.62 -7.07 -11.99
C LYS A 253 -19.66 -6.70 -10.87
N PHE A 254 -18.46 -6.23 -11.20
CA PHE A 254 -17.53 -5.71 -10.22
C PHE A 254 -18.00 -4.37 -9.62
N ASP A 255 -18.61 -3.50 -10.42
CA ASP A 255 -19.25 -2.28 -9.93
C ASP A 255 -20.43 -2.61 -9.00
N GLU A 256 -21.31 -3.58 -9.38
CA GLU A 256 -22.39 -4.06 -8.52
C GLU A 256 -21.85 -4.63 -7.19
N TYR A 257 -20.78 -5.41 -7.22
CA TYR A 257 -20.07 -5.91 -6.03
C TYR A 257 -19.60 -4.75 -5.17
N SER A 258 -18.92 -3.76 -5.75
CA SER A 258 -18.36 -2.62 -5.05
C SER A 258 -19.44 -1.82 -4.32
N ILE A 259 -20.58 -1.58 -4.96
CA ILE A 259 -21.73 -0.87 -4.36
C ILE A 259 -22.33 -1.67 -3.19
N LEU A 260 -22.49 -3.00 -3.34
CA LEU A 260 -22.98 -3.86 -2.27
C LEU A 260 -21.99 -3.94 -1.10
N TRP A 261 -20.69 -4.04 -1.39
CA TRP A 261 -19.63 -4.03 -0.39
C TRP A 261 -19.61 -2.73 0.41
N LEU A 262 -19.81 -1.56 -0.24
CA LEU A 262 -19.96 -0.28 0.44
C LEU A 262 -21.12 -0.26 1.44
N ASN A 263 -22.24 -0.88 1.07
CA ASN A 263 -23.45 -0.90 1.88
C ASN A 263 -23.41 -1.93 3.02
N ASP A 264 -22.46 -2.86 3.01
CA ASP A 264 -22.26 -3.80 4.11
C ASP A 264 -21.45 -3.15 5.23
N THR A 265 -22.15 -2.52 6.17
CA THR A 265 -21.56 -1.83 7.32
C THR A 265 -21.57 -2.65 8.60
N GLU A 266 -22.28 -3.79 8.63
CA GLU A 266 -22.54 -4.54 9.85
C GLU A 266 -21.65 -5.78 10.01
N SER A 267 -21.18 -6.38 8.92
CA SER A 267 -20.38 -7.61 8.96
C SER A 267 -19.09 -7.43 9.76
N THR A 268 -18.75 -8.43 10.55
CA THR A 268 -17.51 -8.54 11.32
C THR A 268 -16.35 -8.98 10.42
N VAL A 269 -16.61 -10.01 9.58
CA VAL A 269 -15.67 -10.51 8.57
C VAL A 269 -15.86 -9.70 7.30
N ASP A 270 -14.77 -9.21 6.72
CA ASP A 270 -14.79 -8.47 5.46
C ASP A 270 -13.66 -8.93 4.54
N ALA A 271 -13.83 -8.73 3.24
CA ALA A 271 -12.79 -8.99 2.25
C ALA A 271 -12.85 -7.98 1.11
N VAL A 272 -11.69 -7.38 0.83
CA VAL A 272 -11.38 -6.78 -0.46
C VAL A 272 -10.77 -7.87 -1.31
N HIS A 273 -11.26 -8.09 -2.53
CA HIS A 273 -10.78 -9.18 -3.37
C HIS A 273 -11.06 -8.88 -4.85
N GLY A 274 -10.03 -8.81 -5.67
CA GLY A 274 -10.23 -8.51 -7.08
C GLY A 274 -8.98 -8.06 -7.82
N PHE A 275 -9.21 -7.51 -9.00
CA PHE A 275 -8.24 -6.70 -9.74
C PHE A 275 -8.59 -5.23 -9.45
N ILE A 276 -7.79 -4.51 -8.67
CA ILE A 276 -8.24 -3.29 -7.98
C ILE A 276 -7.33 -2.09 -8.25
N GLU A 277 -6.04 -2.16 -7.88
CA GLU A 277 -5.14 -1.03 -7.98
C GLU A 277 -4.41 -0.97 -9.31
N VAL A 278 -4.32 0.22 -9.88
CA VAL A 278 -3.78 0.45 -11.23
C VAL A 278 -2.37 1.03 -11.25
N TYR A 279 -1.71 1.16 -10.10
CA TYR A 279 -0.34 1.70 -9.98
C TYR A 279 0.72 0.86 -10.72
N GLY A 280 0.43 -0.42 -10.95
CA GLY A 280 1.28 -1.34 -11.71
C GLY A 280 1.25 -1.15 -13.23
N ASP A 281 0.39 -0.25 -13.74
CA ASP A 281 0.24 0.08 -15.16
C ASP A 281 0.58 1.54 -15.42
N SER A 282 1.50 1.80 -16.34
CA SER A 282 1.89 3.16 -16.73
C SER A 282 0.77 3.99 -17.36
N LEU A 283 -0.27 3.35 -17.90
CA LEU A 283 -1.47 4.02 -18.42
C LEU A 283 -2.62 4.07 -17.39
N GLY A 284 -2.48 3.45 -16.22
CA GLY A 284 -3.53 3.41 -15.19
C GLY A 284 -4.82 2.70 -15.63
N LYS A 285 -4.73 1.72 -16.53
CA LYS A 285 -5.88 0.96 -17.09
C LYS A 285 -5.99 -0.47 -16.57
N LYS A 286 -4.85 -1.09 -16.25
CA LYS A 286 -4.76 -2.49 -15.83
C LYS A 286 -4.63 -2.57 -14.32
N ALA A 287 -5.45 -3.40 -13.70
CA ALA A 287 -5.44 -3.52 -12.25
C ALA A 287 -4.68 -4.75 -11.77
N SER A 288 -3.89 -4.59 -10.71
CA SER A 288 -3.21 -5.67 -10.01
C SER A 288 -4.19 -6.53 -9.23
N PHE A 289 -3.92 -7.84 -9.17
CA PHE A 289 -4.64 -8.73 -8.25
C PHE A 289 -4.26 -8.41 -6.81
N GLU A 290 -5.26 -8.25 -5.96
CA GLU A 290 -5.07 -8.16 -4.52
C GLU A 290 -6.22 -8.78 -3.74
N SER A 291 -5.92 -9.18 -2.51
CA SER A 291 -6.92 -9.62 -1.54
C SER A 291 -6.50 -9.25 -0.12
N VAL A 292 -7.40 -8.60 0.61
CA VAL A 292 -7.26 -8.28 2.03
C VAL A 292 -8.45 -8.89 2.75
N VAL A 293 -8.21 -9.93 3.56
CA VAL A 293 -9.23 -10.56 4.40
C VAL A 293 -9.06 -10.09 5.83
N SER A 294 -10.11 -9.64 6.45
CA SER A 294 -10.03 -8.95 7.73
C SER A 294 -11.18 -9.27 8.68
N ILE A 295 -10.97 -8.91 9.94
CA ILE A 295 -12.01 -8.82 10.95
C ILE A 295 -12.11 -7.39 11.47
N ARG A 296 -13.32 -6.95 11.78
CA ARG A 296 -13.57 -5.61 12.30
C ARG A 296 -12.87 -5.41 13.65
N ASP A 297 -12.11 -4.33 13.78
CA ASP A 297 -11.64 -3.84 15.07
C ASP A 297 -12.75 -2.99 15.70
N ILE A 298 -13.42 -3.53 16.71
CA ILE A 298 -14.60 -2.91 17.31
C ILE A 298 -14.23 -1.59 18.01
N GLU A 299 -13.13 -1.56 18.74
CA GLU A 299 -12.73 -0.36 19.51
C GLU A 299 -12.23 0.75 18.58
N ALA A 300 -11.37 0.43 17.64
CA ALA A 300 -10.92 1.41 16.65
C ALA A 300 -12.06 1.85 15.72
N SER A 301 -13.01 0.96 15.39
CA SER A 301 -14.20 1.35 14.61
C SER A 301 -15.13 2.30 15.35
N LYS A 302 -15.21 2.26 16.69
CA LYS A 302 -15.93 3.27 17.48
C LYS A 302 -15.26 4.63 17.34
N ARG A 303 -13.91 4.70 17.39
CA ARG A 303 -13.14 5.92 17.17
C ARG A 303 -13.41 6.49 15.79
N ALA A 304 -13.27 5.67 14.74
CA ALA A 304 -13.52 6.05 13.37
C ALA A 304 -14.97 6.55 13.17
N LYS A 305 -15.96 5.86 13.78
CA LYS A 305 -17.35 6.29 13.76
C LYS A 305 -17.54 7.64 14.45
N THR A 306 -16.92 7.88 15.59
CA THR A 306 -16.99 9.16 16.28
C THR A 306 -16.48 10.30 15.41
N ILE A 307 -15.36 10.09 14.68
CA ILE A 307 -14.84 11.06 13.72
C ILE A 307 -15.84 11.29 12.58
N SER A 308 -16.34 10.23 11.98
CA SER A 308 -17.31 10.29 10.87
C SER A 308 -18.62 10.99 11.28
N ASP A 309 -19.16 10.68 12.45
CA ASP A 309 -20.37 11.33 12.97
C ASP A 309 -20.18 12.84 13.21
N ASN A 310 -18.95 13.29 13.39
CA ASN A 310 -18.58 14.70 13.56
C ASN A 310 -17.94 15.33 12.31
N ALA A 311 -17.99 14.66 11.16
CA ALA A 311 -17.30 15.10 9.94
C ALA A 311 -17.71 16.52 9.51
N GLN A 312 -19.00 16.89 9.67
CA GLN A 312 -19.46 18.24 9.37
C GLN A 312 -18.83 19.29 10.30
N TRP A 313 -18.63 18.96 11.58
CA TRP A 313 -17.95 19.87 12.50
C TRP A 313 -16.49 20.12 12.05
N PHE A 314 -15.77 19.08 11.66
CA PHE A 314 -14.39 19.22 11.14
C PHE A 314 -14.36 20.06 9.87
N GLU A 315 -15.27 19.83 8.93
CA GLU A 315 -15.39 20.64 7.71
C GLU A 315 -15.62 22.12 8.03
N ASP A 316 -16.59 22.41 8.90
CA ASP A 316 -16.99 23.78 9.25
C ASP A 316 -15.89 24.54 10.01
N ASN A 317 -15.07 23.83 10.81
CA ASN A 317 -13.99 24.39 11.62
C ASN A 317 -12.59 24.27 11.00
N SER A 318 -12.47 23.70 9.79
CA SER A 318 -11.20 23.70 9.07
C SER A 318 -10.78 25.13 8.70
N SER A 319 -9.47 25.34 8.47
CA SER A 319 -8.91 26.64 8.07
C SER A 319 -9.24 27.03 6.62
N THR A 320 -9.87 26.14 5.87
CA THR A 320 -10.17 26.37 4.44
C THR A 320 -11.24 27.45 4.25
N SER A 321 -11.18 28.14 3.09
CA SER A 321 -12.18 29.15 2.75
C SER A 321 -13.58 28.54 2.65
N LYS A 322 -14.60 29.26 3.18
CA LYS A 322 -16.00 28.83 3.17
C LYS A 322 -16.51 28.41 1.79
N LYS A 323 -16.04 29.05 0.72
CA LYS A 323 -16.44 28.74 -0.67
C LYS A 323 -16.02 27.34 -1.12
N TYR A 324 -15.02 26.73 -0.48
CA TYR A 324 -14.51 25.37 -0.78
C TYR A 324 -14.95 24.32 0.24
N LYS A 325 -15.74 24.69 1.24
CA LYS A 325 -16.31 23.75 2.20
C LYS A 325 -17.57 23.10 1.63
N LYS A 326 -17.78 21.82 1.92
CA LYS A 326 -19.02 21.11 1.64
C LYS A 326 -20.12 21.60 2.56
N GLU A 327 -21.27 21.92 2.02
CA GLU A 327 -22.45 22.32 2.84
C GLU A 327 -22.97 21.14 3.67
N LYS A 328 -22.84 19.94 3.14
CA LYS A 328 -23.19 18.69 3.83
C LYS A 328 -22.22 17.60 3.40
N ILE A 329 -21.53 17.05 4.37
CA ILE A 329 -20.73 15.82 4.16
C ILE A 329 -21.70 14.64 4.11
N LYS A 330 -21.64 13.87 3.04
CA LYS A 330 -22.40 12.62 2.87
C LYS A 330 -21.48 11.44 3.05
N GLY A 331 -21.93 10.48 3.88
CA GLY A 331 -21.63 9.06 3.80
C GLY A 331 -20.17 8.65 3.66
N VAL A 332 -19.25 9.22 4.46
CA VAL A 332 -17.95 8.54 4.65
C VAL A 332 -18.17 7.46 5.69
N SER A 333 -18.28 6.21 5.26
CA SER A 333 -18.23 5.11 6.22
C SER A 333 -16.76 4.82 6.54
N ALA A 334 -16.41 4.85 7.81
CA ALA A 334 -15.08 4.54 8.27
C ALA A 334 -15.10 3.27 9.13
N LYS A 335 -14.21 2.35 8.84
CA LYS A 335 -13.99 1.13 9.62
C LYS A 335 -12.52 1.00 9.98
N ALA A 336 -12.24 0.44 11.14
CA ALA A 336 -10.93 -0.09 11.46
C ALA A 336 -10.99 -1.62 11.45
N ILE A 337 -9.97 -2.23 10.93
CA ILE A 337 -9.89 -3.68 10.77
C ILE A 337 -8.57 -4.24 11.31
N ASN A 338 -8.60 -5.52 11.64
CA ASN A 338 -7.42 -6.34 11.81
C ASN A 338 -7.32 -7.29 10.62
N VAL A 339 -6.25 -7.19 9.86
CA VAL A 339 -5.97 -8.09 8.74
C VAL A 339 -5.73 -9.49 9.26
N VAL A 340 -6.33 -10.46 8.57
CA VAL A 340 -6.11 -11.91 8.81
C VAL A 340 -5.14 -12.47 7.79
N ILE A 341 -5.28 -12.09 6.52
CA ILE A 341 -4.39 -12.49 5.42
C ILE A 341 -4.42 -11.42 4.32
N GLU A 342 -3.27 -11.20 3.71
CA GLU A 342 -3.11 -10.42 2.49
C GLU A 342 -2.46 -11.24 1.39
N SER A 343 -2.79 -10.94 0.15
CA SER A 343 -2.25 -11.63 -1.03
C SER A 343 -2.26 -10.73 -2.26
N GLY A 344 -1.40 -10.99 -3.20
CA GLY A 344 -1.26 -10.19 -4.41
C GLY A 344 -0.42 -8.93 -4.17
N ASP A 345 -0.84 -7.79 -4.71
CA ASP A 345 -0.08 -6.53 -4.66
C ASP A 345 0.11 -5.99 -3.24
N CYS A 346 -0.83 -6.26 -2.35
CA CYS A 346 -0.75 -5.86 -0.93
C CYS A 346 0.10 -6.80 -0.04
N SER A 347 0.85 -7.76 -0.60
CA SER A 347 1.68 -8.70 0.20
C SER A 347 2.98 -9.06 -0.53
N PRO A 348 4.11 -9.14 0.17
CA PRO A 348 4.39 -8.93 1.61
C PRO A 348 4.40 -7.46 2.08
N SER A 349 4.61 -6.49 1.15
CA SER A 349 4.48 -5.06 1.48
C SER A 349 3.00 -4.70 1.53
N THR A 350 2.54 -4.15 2.66
CA THR A 350 1.11 -3.94 2.92
C THR A 350 0.76 -2.46 3.10
N PRO A 351 -0.44 -2.02 2.67
CA PRO A 351 -0.95 -0.68 2.98
C PRO A 351 -1.30 -0.56 4.47
N ILE A 352 -1.33 0.67 4.98
CA ILE A 352 -1.82 0.98 6.33
C ILE A 352 -3.27 1.45 6.37
N GLY A 353 -3.81 1.79 5.20
CA GLY A 353 -5.19 2.20 4.99
C GLY A 353 -5.65 1.88 3.59
N ILE A 354 -6.97 1.84 3.39
CA ILE A 354 -7.61 1.53 2.10
C ILE A 354 -8.80 2.46 1.94
N ASN A 355 -8.96 3.07 0.77
CA ASN A 355 -10.15 3.87 0.43
C ASN A 355 -10.72 3.40 -0.92
N LEU A 356 -11.80 2.65 -0.90
CA LEU A 356 -12.41 2.03 -2.07
C LEU A 356 -13.91 2.32 -2.17
N PRO A 357 -14.50 2.16 -3.36
CA PRO A 357 -13.93 1.76 -4.65
C PRO A 357 -13.19 2.91 -5.35
N ASN A 358 -12.36 2.57 -6.37
CA ASN A 358 -11.63 3.55 -7.17
C ASN A 358 -12.49 4.21 -8.26
N ALA A 359 -13.64 3.62 -8.63
CA ALA A 359 -14.55 4.17 -9.62
C ALA A 359 -15.21 5.47 -9.13
N GLU A 360 -14.85 6.61 -9.73
CA GLU A 360 -15.27 7.94 -9.28
C GLU A 360 -16.80 8.10 -9.27
N TRP A 361 -17.51 7.60 -10.29
CA TRP A 361 -18.97 7.68 -10.33
C TRP A 361 -19.66 6.93 -9.16
N ILE A 362 -19.03 5.83 -8.66
CA ILE A 362 -19.53 5.11 -7.48
C ILE A 362 -19.29 5.97 -6.23
N ARG A 363 -18.10 6.58 -6.11
CA ARG A 363 -17.79 7.50 -5.01
C ARG A 363 -18.76 8.66 -4.96
N GLU A 364 -19.09 9.25 -6.10
CA GLU A 364 -20.03 10.38 -6.17
C GLU A 364 -21.46 9.99 -5.79
N LYS A 365 -21.95 8.84 -6.28
CA LYS A 365 -23.34 8.41 -6.09
C LYS A 365 -23.58 7.64 -4.79
N HIS A 366 -22.63 6.79 -4.41
CA HIS A 366 -22.77 5.80 -3.33
C HIS A 366 -21.80 6.04 -2.16
N GLY A 367 -20.79 6.88 -2.32
CA GLY A 367 -19.76 7.15 -1.32
C GLY A 367 -18.55 6.22 -1.43
N SER A 368 -17.73 6.24 -0.39
CA SER A 368 -16.54 5.37 -0.26
C SER A 368 -16.47 4.74 1.14
N LYS A 369 -15.75 3.65 1.25
CA LYS A 369 -15.42 3.01 2.52
C LYS A 369 -13.93 3.22 2.79
N SER A 370 -13.63 4.02 3.82
CA SER A 370 -12.28 4.18 4.35
C SER A 370 -12.01 3.13 5.42
N VAL A 371 -10.88 2.49 5.35
CA VAL A 371 -10.50 1.40 6.24
C VAL A 371 -9.08 1.62 6.77
N SER A 372 -8.92 1.76 8.10
CA SER A 372 -7.61 1.78 8.76
C SER A 372 -7.23 0.36 9.21
N ILE A 373 -5.96 0.00 9.09
CA ILE A 373 -5.49 -1.36 9.40
C ILE A 373 -4.74 -1.36 10.74
N SER A 374 -5.47 -1.62 11.83
CA SER A 374 -5.00 -1.45 13.21
C SER A 374 -3.80 -2.34 13.56
N ASN A 375 -3.86 -3.64 13.26
CA ASN A 375 -2.80 -4.58 13.66
C ASN A 375 -1.51 -4.44 12.85
N ILE A 376 -1.58 -3.94 11.63
CA ILE A 376 -0.41 -3.60 10.82
C ILE A 376 0.30 -2.36 11.39
N LEU A 377 -0.47 -1.31 11.72
CA LEU A 377 0.07 -0.12 12.39
C LEU A 377 0.73 -0.48 13.73
N GLU A 378 0.07 -1.32 14.54
CA GLU A 378 0.64 -1.80 15.80
C GLU A 378 1.94 -2.58 15.59
N ALA A 379 2.00 -3.43 14.57
CA ALA A 379 3.19 -4.22 14.27
C ALA A 379 4.38 -3.34 13.84
N TYR A 380 4.15 -2.31 13.04
CA TYR A 380 5.17 -1.32 12.71
C TYR A 380 5.67 -0.57 13.93
N ASP A 381 4.77 -0.10 14.81
CA ASP A 381 5.12 0.59 16.05
C ASP A 381 5.97 -0.31 16.96
N LYS A 382 5.54 -1.54 17.21
CA LYS A 382 6.28 -2.52 18.03
C LYS A 382 7.66 -2.82 17.46
N ALA A 383 7.77 -3.03 16.13
CA ALA A 383 9.06 -3.30 15.48
C ALA A 383 10.00 -2.09 15.49
N SER A 384 9.46 -0.86 15.51
CA SER A 384 10.28 0.36 15.50
C SER A 384 10.86 0.72 16.88
N LYS A 385 10.17 0.37 17.98
CA LYS A 385 10.57 0.74 19.34
C LYS A 385 11.98 0.25 19.74
N ASP A 386 12.36 -0.91 19.25
CA ASP A 386 13.65 -1.54 19.56
C ASP A 386 14.74 -1.22 18.52
N SER A 387 14.44 -0.40 17.52
CA SER A 387 15.36 -0.15 16.40
C SER A 387 16.51 0.81 16.72
N GLY A 388 16.38 1.65 17.75
CA GLY A 388 17.31 2.73 18.05
C GLY A 388 17.17 3.97 17.18
N ALA A 389 16.30 3.96 16.15
CA ALA A 389 16.11 5.10 15.25
C ALA A 389 15.55 6.33 15.98
N LEU A 390 14.60 6.12 16.89
CA LEU A 390 14.04 7.22 17.68
C LEU A 390 15.13 7.91 18.51
N GLN A 391 15.96 7.13 19.21
CA GLN A 391 17.06 7.65 20.04
C GLN A 391 18.11 8.39 19.20
N GLU A 392 18.36 7.93 17.99
CA GLU A 392 19.34 8.55 17.08
C GLU A 392 18.84 9.90 16.53
N PHE A 393 17.55 10.03 16.22
CA PHE A 393 17.01 11.19 15.50
C PHE A 393 16.18 12.15 16.35
N ALA A 394 15.78 11.79 17.56
CA ALA A 394 15.20 12.71 18.54
C ALA A 394 16.31 13.55 19.19
N TYR A 395 16.01 14.81 19.50
CA TYR A 395 16.99 15.74 20.08
C TYR A 395 17.25 15.49 21.57
N SER A 396 16.24 15.09 22.32
CA SER A 396 16.29 14.94 23.77
C SER A 396 15.64 13.64 24.24
N GLU A 397 16.00 13.23 25.46
CA GLU A 397 15.38 12.09 26.14
C GLU A 397 13.88 12.32 26.39
N ASP A 398 13.49 13.57 26.70
CA ASP A 398 12.08 13.93 26.91
C ASP A 398 11.25 13.70 25.64
N GLU A 399 11.81 14.00 24.46
CA GLU A 399 11.16 13.71 23.17
C GLU A 399 11.02 12.20 22.93
N VAL A 400 12.04 11.43 23.30
CA VAL A 400 12.02 9.97 23.22
C VAL A 400 10.93 9.37 24.12
N GLU A 401 10.87 9.82 25.38
CA GLU A 401 9.85 9.34 26.34
C GLU A 401 8.43 9.76 25.92
N LEU A 402 8.27 10.96 25.38
CA LEU A 402 7.00 11.44 24.84
C LEU A 402 6.53 10.53 23.70
N SER A 403 7.42 10.26 22.75
CA SER A 403 7.14 9.39 21.59
C SER A 403 6.81 7.96 22.04
N LYS A 404 7.62 7.35 22.94
CA LYS A 404 7.32 6.01 23.48
C LYS A 404 5.93 5.92 24.12
N LYS A 405 5.47 6.99 24.73
CA LYS A 405 4.18 7.02 25.43
C LYS A 405 3.00 7.23 24.49
N TRP A 406 3.12 8.08 23.48
CA TRP A 406 1.98 8.60 22.74
C TRP A 406 1.98 8.29 21.24
N SER A 407 3.10 7.85 20.62
CA SER A 407 3.21 7.68 19.18
C SER A 407 2.14 6.74 18.58
N ASN A 408 1.81 5.67 19.29
CA ASN A 408 0.77 4.74 18.79
C ASN A 408 -0.61 5.42 18.66
N GLN A 409 -1.02 6.19 19.70
CA GLN A 409 -2.28 6.92 19.65
C GLN A 409 -2.23 8.07 18.64
N ALA A 410 -1.10 8.77 18.55
CA ALA A 410 -0.88 9.87 17.62
C ALA A 410 -0.99 9.40 16.16
N SER A 411 -0.25 8.36 15.80
CA SER A 411 -0.28 7.78 14.46
C SER A 411 -1.65 7.22 14.09
N ALA A 412 -2.31 6.47 15.00
CA ALA A 412 -3.64 5.94 14.74
C ALA A 412 -4.68 7.04 14.51
N LEU A 413 -4.62 8.12 15.31
CA LEU A 413 -5.54 9.26 15.17
C LEU A 413 -5.24 10.07 13.90
N HIS A 414 -3.96 10.24 13.55
CA HIS A 414 -3.54 10.89 12.31
C HIS A 414 -4.12 10.15 11.10
N VAL A 415 -3.93 8.83 11.03
CA VAL A 415 -4.46 8.00 9.94
C VAL A 415 -5.98 8.10 9.85
N ASP A 416 -6.69 7.98 10.98
CA ASP A 416 -8.15 8.08 10.96
C ASP A 416 -8.63 9.47 10.48
N LEU A 417 -7.99 10.56 10.91
CA LEU A 417 -8.34 11.93 10.46
C LEU A 417 -7.98 12.15 8.99
N HIS A 418 -6.83 11.63 8.54
CA HIS A 418 -6.38 11.67 7.15
C HIS A 418 -7.40 10.98 6.23
N GLU A 419 -7.74 9.73 6.53
CA GLU A 419 -8.63 8.92 5.70
C GLU A 419 -10.08 9.43 5.72
N ILE A 420 -10.61 9.73 6.92
CA ILE A 420 -12.04 10.03 7.10
C ILE A 420 -12.34 11.47 6.73
N ILE A 421 -11.61 12.42 7.31
CA ILE A 421 -11.85 13.85 7.12
C ILE A 421 -10.98 14.39 5.99
N GLY A 422 -9.70 14.01 5.95
CA GLY A 422 -8.78 14.44 4.92
C GLY A 422 -9.38 14.21 3.53
N HIS A 423 -9.54 12.98 3.11
CA HIS A 423 -10.13 12.66 1.81
C HIS A 423 -11.64 12.98 1.71
N GLY A 424 -12.35 13.00 2.84
CA GLY A 424 -13.79 13.25 2.88
C GLY A 424 -14.22 14.73 2.74
N SER A 425 -13.33 15.69 3.00
CA SER A 425 -13.61 17.13 3.11
C SER A 425 -13.31 17.91 1.83
N GLY A 426 -13.74 19.20 1.82
CA GLY A 426 -13.48 20.12 0.73
C GLY A 426 -14.26 19.82 -0.55
N LYS A 427 -14.47 20.82 -1.40
CA LYS A 427 -15.12 20.68 -2.71
C LYS A 427 -14.40 21.43 -3.82
N MET A 428 -14.58 20.98 -5.04
CA MET A 428 -14.14 21.68 -6.25
C MET A 428 -14.96 22.95 -6.46
N ALA A 429 -14.38 23.96 -7.09
CA ALA A 429 -15.12 25.12 -7.56
C ALA A 429 -15.97 24.74 -8.78
N THR A 430 -17.10 25.42 -8.94
CA THR A 430 -18.03 25.14 -10.03
C THR A 430 -17.35 25.32 -11.39
N GLY A 431 -17.45 24.30 -12.24
CA GLY A 431 -16.90 24.31 -13.59
C GLY A 431 -15.40 23.96 -13.71
N VAL A 432 -14.76 23.61 -12.60
CA VAL A 432 -13.39 23.08 -12.60
C VAL A 432 -13.45 21.56 -12.81
N GLY A 433 -12.61 21.04 -13.71
CA GLY A 433 -12.52 19.62 -14.01
C GLY A 433 -11.88 18.80 -12.89
N ASP A 434 -11.73 17.51 -13.13
CA ASP A 434 -11.08 16.59 -12.19
C ASP A 434 -9.63 17.04 -11.87
N PRO A 435 -9.16 16.88 -10.61
CA PRO A 435 -7.79 17.19 -10.26
C PRO A 435 -6.74 16.47 -11.12
N SER A 436 -6.99 15.26 -11.58
CA SER A 436 -6.09 14.53 -12.48
C SER A 436 -5.90 15.24 -13.83
N ASP A 437 -6.93 15.93 -14.31
CA ASP A 437 -6.90 16.71 -15.56
C ASP A 437 -6.29 18.10 -15.34
N THR A 438 -6.63 18.75 -14.23
CA THR A 438 -6.25 20.15 -13.95
C THR A 438 -4.88 20.26 -13.33
N LEU A 439 -4.51 19.39 -12.39
CA LEU A 439 -3.24 19.38 -11.66
C LEU A 439 -2.26 18.33 -12.17
N LYS A 440 -2.70 17.40 -13.02
CA LYS A 440 -1.90 16.36 -13.67
C LYS A 440 -1.06 15.57 -12.66
N ASN A 441 0.23 15.39 -12.93
CA ASN A 441 1.18 14.65 -12.09
C ASN A 441 1.40 15.23 -10.67
N TYR A 442 0.84 16.39 -10.35
CA TYR A 442 0.89 16.97 -9.01
C TYR A 442 -0.37 16.68 -8.18
N ALA A 443 -1.43 16.17 -8.82
CA ALA A 443 -2.73 15.96 -8.18
C ALA A 443 -2.64 15.05 -6.96
N SER A 444 -1.99 13.90 -7.08
CA SER A 444 -1.82 12.92 -5.99
C SER A 444 -1.05 13.52 -4.80
N THR A 445 0.12 14.12 -5.05
CA THR A 445 0.91 14.76 -3.98
C THR A 445 0.13 15.85 -3.23
N LEU A 446 -0.66 16.66 -3.95
CA LEU A 446 -1.46 17.73 -3.34
C LEU A 446 -2.65 17.19 -2.57
N GLU A 447 -3.27 16.10 -3.03
CA GLU A 447 -4.35 15.43 -2.30
C GLU A 447 -3.86 14.84 -0.98
N GLU A 448 -2.74 14.10 -1.02
CA GLU A 448 -2.12 13.56 0.17
C GLU A 448 -1.67 14.66 1.15
N ALA A 449 -1.10 15.76 0.61
CA ALA A 449 -0.75 16.91 1.43
C ALA A 449 -1.98 17.54 2.09
N ARG A 450 -3.12 17.58 1.40
CA ARG A 450 -4.36 18.11 1.94
C ARG A 450 -4.91 17.22 3.07
N ALA A 451 -4.87 15.92 2.88
CA ALA A 451 -5.34 14.95 3.88
C ALA A 451 -4.47 14.97 5.14
N ASP A 452 -3.13 14.95 5.01
CA ASP A 452 -2.20 15.09 6.13
C ASP A 452 -2.39 16.44 6.86
N LEU A 453 -2.55 17.54 6.12
CA LEU A 453 -2.76 18.87 6.71
C LEU A 453 -4.07 18.98 7.51
N VAL A 454 -5.12 18.28 7.10
CA VAL A 454 -6.35 18.19 7.88
C VAL A 454 -6.07 17.47 9.20
N ALA A 455 -5.40 16.31 9.16
CA ALA A 455 -5.04 15.58 10.38
C ALA A 455 -4.17 16.42 11.31
N LEU A 456 -3.12 17.05 10.80
CA LEU A 456 -2.22 17.91 11.56
C LEU A 456 -2.91 19.14 12.13
N TYR A 457 -3.78 19.82 11.37
CA TYR A 457 -4.48 21.00 11.83
C TYR A 457 -5.36 20.71 13.05
N PHE A 458 -5.98 19.52 13.10
CA PHE A 458 -6.84 19.12 14.21
C PHE A 458 -6.12 18.34 15.32
N ALA A 459 -4.89 17.83 15.11
CA ALA A 459 -4.19 16.96 16.07
C ALA A 459 -4.06 17.54 17.50
N THR A 460 -3.98 18.87 17.64
CA THR A 460 -3.91 19.56 18.94
C THR A 460 -5.23 20.27 19.32
N ASP A 461 -6.33 20.01 18.58
CA ASP A 461 -7.62 20.63 18.88
C ASP A 461 -8.29 19.99 20.10
N THR A 462 -8.78 20.82 21.03
CA THR A 462 -9.48 20.35 22.23
C THR A 462 -10.73 19.54 21.92
N LYS A 463 -11.30 19.69 20.74
CA LYS A 463 -12.45 18.89 20.26
C LYS A 463 -12.15 17.40 20.27
N LEU A 464 -10.92 16.99 20.02
CA LEU A 464 -10.54 15.58 20.05
C LEU A 464 -10.61 14.99 21.46
N GLU A 465 -10.25 15.78 22.50
CA GLU A 465 -10.43 15.38 23.90
C GLU A 465 -11.92 15.35 24.29
N GLU A 466 -12.70 16.37 23.90
CA GLU A 466 -14.15 16.40 24.13
C GLU A 466 -14.87 15.18 23.56
N LEU A 467 -14.44 14.72 22.39
CA LEU A 467 -15.00 13.55 21.70
C LEU A 467 -14.43 12.22 22.25
N GLY A 468 -13.48 12.27 23.19
CA GLY A 468 -12.79 11.08 23.72
C GLY A 468 -11.89 10.37 22.70
N LEU A 469 -11.46 11.08 21.65
CA LEU A 469 -10.60 10.56 20.57
C LEU A 469 -9.12 10.56 20.98
N GLN A 470 -8.72 11.46 21.84
CA GLN A 470 -7.40 11.49 22.45
C GLN A 470 -7.49 11.65 23.97
N SER A 471 -6.53 11.05 24.69
CA SER A 471 -6.49 11.06 26.15
C SER A 471 -5.75 12.26 26.73
N SER A 472 -5.03 13.00 25.89
CA SER A 472 -4.22 14.17 26.26
C SER A 472 -3.81 14.93 25.01
N HIS A 473 -3.71 16.26 25.09
CA HIS A 473 -3.16 17.09 24.01
C HIS A 473 -1.70 16.74 23.66
N MET A 474 -1.00 16.02 24.56
CA MET A 474 0.35 15.52 24.30
C MET A 474 0.41 14.53 23.13
N VAL A 475 -0.71 13.90 22.78
CA VAL A 475 -0.85 13.07 21.57
C VAL A 475 -0.58 13.92 20.33
N GLY A 476 -1.22 15.07 20.20
CA GLY A 476 -1.00 15.98 19.06
C GLY A 476 0.39 16.62 19.06
N ILE A 477 0.95 16.93 20.25
CA ILE A 477 2.34 17.40 20.37
C ILE A 477 3.32 16.34 19.84
N THR A 478 3.10 15.07 20.20
CA THR A 478 3.91 13.95 19.70
C THR A 478 3.82 13.85 18.18
N GLU A 479 2.60 13.91 17.63
CA GLU A 479 2.39 13.88 16.19
C GLU A 479 3.19 14.98 15.45
N TYR A 480 3.17 16.20 15.94
CA TYR A 480 3.91 17.31 15.34
C TYR A 480 5.41 17.05 15.32
N ASN A 481 5.98 16.60 16.45
CA ASN A 481 7.41 16.32 16.55
C ASN A 481 7.83 15.18 15.60
N GLU A 482 7.03 14.11 15.53
CA GLU A 482 7.29 12.96 14.66
C GLU A 482 7.13 13.33 13.19
N TYR A 483 6.08 14.08 12.83
CA TYR A 483 5.84 14.50 11.46
C TYR A 483 6.96 15.41 10.93
N ILE A 484 7.41 16.38 11.71
CA ILE A 484 8.52 17.27 11.32
C ILE A 484 9.83 16.48 11.19
N ARG A 485 10.17 15.61 12.15
CA ARG A 485 11.34 14.74 12.10
C ARG A 485 11.27 13.79 10.89
N GLY A 486 10.11 13.20 10.65
CA GLY A 486 9.84 12.33 9.51
C GLY A 486 10.05 13.04 8.18
N GLY A 487 9.38 14.17 7.98
CA GLY A 487 9.34 14.92 6.74
C GLY A 487 10.67 15.58 6.36
N LEU A 488 11.45 16.03 7.36
CA LEU A 488 12.74 16.70 7.11
C LEU A 488 13.94 15.75 7.10
N MET A 489 13.85 14.58 7.76
CA MET A 489 15.01 13.71 7.98
C MET A 489 14.75 12.24 7.72
N THR A 490 13.96 11.55 8.56
CA THR A 490 13.99 10.08 8.62
C THR A 490 13.43 9.40 7.39
N GLN A 491 12.53 10.00 6.63
CA GLN A 491 12.07 9.44 5.36
C GLN A 491 13.15 9.40 4.27
N LEU A 492 14.18 10.27 4.36
CA LEU A 492 15.25 10.36 3.35
C LEU A 492 16.09 9.08 3.24
N VAL A 493 16.02 8.20 4.24
CA VAL A 493 16.71 6.89 4.23
C VAL A 493 16.22 5.96 3.10
N ARG A 494 15.06 6.23 2.53
CA ARG A 494 14.48 5.46 1.42
C ARG A 494 14.91 5.96 0.04
N ILE A 495 15.71 7.00 -0.02
CA ILE A 495 16.12 7.65 -1.27
C ILE A 495 17.62 7.47 -1.45
N GLU A 496 18.04 7.12 -2.65
CA GLU A 496 19.44 7.04 -3.02
C GLU A 496 20.07 8.45 -2.97
N LEU A 497 21.30 8.54 -2.45
CA LEU A 497 21.98 9.82 -2.32
C LEU A 497 22.07 10.55 -3.66
N GLY A 498 21.61 11.79 -3.67
CA GLY A 498 21.62 12.66 -4.85
C GLY A 498 20.39 12.54 -5.74
N LYS A 499 19.46 11.60 -5.46
CA LYS A 499 18.16 11.53 -6.13
C LYS A 499 17.16 12.49 -5.47
N ASN A 500 16.09 12.79 -6.20
CA ASN A 500 14.95 13.56 -5.72
C ASN A 500 13.88 12.66 -5.12
N VAL A 501 12.93 13.27 -4.41
CA VAL A 501 11.74 12.56 -3.93
C VAL A 501 10.77 12.35 -5.09
N GLU A 502 10.35 11.12 -5.35
CA GLU A 502 9.43 10.78 -6.45
C GLU A 502 8.04 10.36 -5.93
N GLU A 503 7.98 9.59 -4.86
CA GLU A 503 6.75 9.02 -4.32
C GLU A 503 5.86 10.09 -3.65
N SER A 504 4.54 10.04 -3.90
CA SER A 504 3.59 11.09 -3.53
C SER A 504 3.48 11.35 -2.04
N HIS A 505 3.44 10.31 -1.19
CA HIS A 505 3.38 10.47 0.27
C HIS A 505 4.69 11.01 0.86
N MET A 506 5.83 10.69 0.26
CA MET A 506 7.11 11.28 0.67
C MET A 506 7.21 12.73 0.22
N ARG A 507 6.73 13.05 -0.99
CA ARG A 507 6.66 14.43 -1.50
C ARG A 507 5.77 15.29 -0.61
N ASN A 508 4.58 14.83 -0.25
CA ASN A 508 3.66 15.59 0.58
C ASN A 508 4.26 15.87 1.96
N ARG A 509 4.83 14.84 2.60
CA ARG A 509 5.41 14.95 3.94
C ARG A 509 6.59 15.92 3.97
N GLN A 510 7.48 15.83 2.97
CA GLN A 510 8.57 16.81 2.81
C GLN A 510 8.04 18.20 2.53
N LEU A 511 7.05 18.35 1.64
CA LEU A 511 6.45 19.64 1.28
C LEU A 511 5.93 20.35 2.53
N ILE A 512 5.12 19.67 3.33
CA ILE A 512 4.53 20.24 4.53
C ILE A 512 5.63 20.64 5.53
N ALA A 513 6.51 19.71 5.88
CA ALA A 513 7.53 19.92 6.89
C ALA A 513 8.51 21.04 6.49
N LYS A 514 8.94 21.07 5.21
CA LYS A 514 9.85 22.08 4.69
C LYS A 514 9.20 23.45 4.58
N TRP A 515 7.93 23.50 4.11
CA TRP A 515 7.20 24.76 3.99
C TRP A 515 7.00 25.41 5.37
N VAL A 516 6.53 24.67 6.38
CA VAL A 516 6.33 25.24 7.73
C VAL A 516 7.67 25.61 8.40
N PHE A 517 8.75 24.86 8.14
CA PHE A 517 10.09 25.20 8.61
C PHE A 517 10.57 26.54 8.03
N GLU A 518 10.42 26.75 6.73
CA GLU A 518 10.85 27.98 6.08
C GLU A 518 9.96 29.18 6.47
N LYS A 519 8.63 28.99 6.53
CA LYS A 519 7.68 30.04 6.88
C LYS A 519 7.75 30.43 8.36
N GLY A 520 8.05 29.48 9.23
CA GLY A 520 8.19 29.72 10.67
C GLY A 520 9.58 30.21 11.12
N LYS A 521 10.49 30.47 10.19
CA LYS A 521 11.90 30.78 10.50
C LYS A 521 12.06 32.04 11.36
N ASP A 522 11.39 33.12 11.00
CA ASP A 522 11.54 34.42 11.67
C ASP A 522 11.00 34.39 13.12
N ASP A 523 10.00 33.55 13.38
CA ASP A 523 9.43 33.31 14.70
C ASP A 523 10.10 32.14 15.44
N ASN A 524 11.11 31.52 14.85
CA ASN A 524 11.80 30.34 15.39
C ASN A 524 10.86 29.22 15.83
N ILE A 525 9.80 28.97 15.03
CA ILE A 525 8.78 27.95 15.33
C ILE A 525 9.40 26.55 15.32
N ILE A 526 10.25 26.28 14.31
CA ILE A 526 11.05 25.06 14.23
C ILE A 526 12.53 25.51 14.15
N GLU A 527 13.34 24.97 15.04
CA GLU A 527 14.76 25.26 15.11
C GLU A 527 15.58 24.11 14.55
N ARG A 528 16.52 24.42 13.63
CA ARG A 528 17.56 23.49 13.22
C ARG A 528 18.74 23.60 14.18
N LYS A 529 19.02 22.58 14.96
CA LYS A 529 20.14 22.50 15.89
C LYS A 529 21.19 21.49 15.47
N THR A 530 22.44 21.77 15.88
CA THR A 530 23.54 20.80 15.77
C THR A 530 24.00 20.42 17.18
N LYS A 531 24.07 19.12 17.45
CA LYS A 531 24.59 18.54 18.69
C LYS A 531 25.46 17.34 18.31
N ASP A 532 26.70 17.29 18.81
CA ASP A 532 27.66 16.21 18.54
C ASP A 532 27.84 15.93 17.02
N ASN A 533 27.93 17.00 16.21
CA ASN A 533 28.00 16.98 14.75
C ASN A 533 26.80 16.33 14.07
N LYS A 534 25.66 16.25 14.73
CA LYS A 534 24.40 15.73 14.19
C LYS A 534 23.35 16.83 14.10
N THR A 535 22.61 16.86 13.00
CA THR A 535 21.51 17.79 12.79
C THR A 535 20.22 17.25 13.42
N TYR A 536 19.45 18.16 14.03
CA TYR A 536 18.12 17.91 14.59
C TYR A 536 17.17 19.05 14.25
N PHE A 537 15.87 18.77 14.22
CA PHE A 537 14.81 19.77 14.09
C PHE A 537 13.89 19.70 15.31
N ILE A 538 13.71 20.83 15.98
CA ILE A 538 12.98 20.93 17.26
C ILE A 538 11.81 21.87 17.05
N VAL A 539 10.62 21.45 17.45
CA VAL A 539 9.43 22.31 17.46
C VAL A 539 9.43 23.12 18.78
N ASN A 540 9.62 24.43 18.68
CA ASN A 540 9.64 25.35 19.80
C ASN A 540 8.24 25.90 20.15
N ASP A 541 7.36 26.06 19.15
CA ASP A 541 6.01 26.60 19.32
C ASP A 541 4.97 25.79 18.52
N HIS A 542 4.31 24.86 19.21
CA HIS A 542 3.30 23.99 18.61
C HIS A 542 2.01 24.73 18.22
N ASN A 543 1.67 25.82 18.92
CA ASN A 543 0.48 26.62 18.58
C ASN A 543 0.68 27.38 17.26
N LYS A 544 1.81 28.06 17.12
CA LYS A 544 2.15 28.73 15.86
C LYS A 544 2.36 27.72 14.72
N LEU A 545 2.89 26.52 15.01
CA LEU A 545 2.99 25.46 14.01
C LEU A 545 1.62 25.03 13.50
N ARG A 546 0.62 24.88 14.40
CA ARG A 546 -0.77 24.64 14.01
C ARG A 546 -1.32 25.72 13.06
N GLU A 547 -1.02 26.99 13.36
CA GLU A 547 -1.44 28.11 12.49
C GLU A 547 -0.83 28.00 11.08
N LEU A 548 0.45 27.61 10.99
CA LEU A 548 1.13 27.38 9.70
C LEU A 548 0.51 26.19 8.94
N PHE A 549 0.20 25.09 9.61
CA PHE A 549 -0.53 23.98 8.99
C PHE A 549 -1.89 24.45 8.43
N GLY A 550 -2.61 25.29 9.18
CA GLY A 550 -3.86 25.88 8.74
C GLY A 550 -3.71 26.77 7.51
N GLN A 551 -2.68 27.59 7.44
CA GLN A 551 -2.39 28.45 6.28
C GLN A 551 -2.08 27.61 5.03
N LEU A 552 -1.25 26.57 5.19
CA LEU A 552 -0.91 25.68 4.08
C LEU A 552 -2.12 24.85 3.63
N LEU A 553 -2.95 24.37 4.55
CA LEU A 553 -4.20 23.69 4.25
C LEU A 553 -5.13 24.55 3.39
N ALA A 554 -5.30 25.80 3.78
CA ALA A 554 -6.14 26.76 3.02
C ALA A 554 -5.62 26.96 1.59
N GLU A 555 -4.30 27.06 1.41
CA GLU A 555 -3.70 27.23 0.08
C GLU A 555 -3.77 25.95 -0.77
N VAL A 556 -3.46 24.76 -0.20
CA VAL A 556 -3.57 23.48 -0.91
C VAL A 556 -5.01 23.21 -1.32
N GLN A 557 -5.98 23.50 -0.45
CA GLN A 557 -7.41 23.38 -0.78
C GLN A 557 -7.80 24.34 -1.92
N ARG A 558 -7.31 25.59 -1.90
CA ARG A 558 -7.54 26.56 -2.98
C ARG A 558 -7.00 26.02 -4.30
N ILE A 559 -5.75 25.58 -4.31
CA ILE A 559 -5.08 25.04 -5.51
C ILE A 559 -5.89 23.88 -6.10
N LYS A 560 -6.29 22.93 -5.27
CA LYS A 560 -7.12 21.80 -5.69
C LYS A 560 -8.46 22.27 -6.23
N SER A 561 -9.18 23.10 -5.47
CA SER A 561 -10.54 23.54 -5.82
C SER A 561 -10.61 24.38 -7.09
N GLU A 562 -9.59 25.18 -7.38
CA GLU A 562 -9.52 26.05 -8.56
C GLU A 562 -8.79 25.40 -9.75
N GLY A 563 -8.16 24.24 -9.55
CA GLY A 563 -7.36 23.57 -10.57
C GLY A 563 -6.12 24.38 -10.95
N ASP A 564 -5.51 25.13 -9.99
CA ASP A 564 -4.38 26.03 -10.24
C ASP A 564 -3.08 25.23 -10.40
N TYR A 565 -2.86 24.73 -11.62
CA TYR A 565 -1.68 23.95 -11.98
C TYR A 565 -0.36 24.64 -11.63
N ASN A 566 -0.23 25.95 -11.92
CA ASN A 566 1.02 26.66 -11.72
C ASN A 566 1.37 26.81 -10.24
N ALA A 567 0.39 27.14 -9.40
CA ALA A 567 0.60 27.20 -7.96
C ALA A 567 0.93 25.82 -7.39
N GLY A 568 0.20 24.78 -7.82
CA GLY A 568 0.45 23.39 -7.41
C GLY A 568 1.85 22.90 -7.79
N LYS A 569 2.24 23.09 -9.06
CA LYS A 569 3.59 22.80 -9.52
C LYS A 569 4.65 23.52 -8.69
N ASN A 570 4.52 24.83 -8.52
CA ASN A 570 5.50 25.62 -7.76
C ASN A 570 5.62 25.15 -6.31
N LEU A 571 4.50 24.81 -5.67
CA LEU A 571 4.50 24.34 -4.30
C LEU A 571 5.20 22.97 -4.17
N VAL A 572 4.87 22.02 -5.03
CA VAL A 572 5.47 20.68 -5.00
C VAL A 572 6.95 20.71 -5.39
N GLU A 573 7.31 21.38 -6.47
CA GLU A 573 8.71 21.43 -6.94
C GLU A 573 9.65 22.12 -5.95
N ASN A 574 9.19 23.19 -5.28
CA ASN A 574 10.03 23.92 -4.35
C ASN A 574 10.19 23.22 -3.00
N TYR A 575 9.14 22.54 -2.53
CA TYR A 575 9.10 21.99 -1.18
C TYR A 575 9.08 20.47 -1.12
N GLY A 576 8.48 19.78 -2.10
CA GLY A 576 8.28 18.33 -2.05
C GLY A 576 9.37 17.49 -2.75
N VAL A 577 10.07 18.05 -3.73
CA VAL A 577 10.94 17.26 -4.64
C VAL A 577 12.40 17.30 -4.25
N LYS A 578 12.97 18.51 -4.07
CA LYS A 578 14.42 18.71 -3.90
C LYS A 578 14.89 18.42 -2.47
N ILE A 579 15.94 17.63 -2.34
CA ILE A 579 16.57 17.29 -1.07
C ILE A 579 17.86 18.09 -0.89
N ASN A 580 18.14 18.52 0.35
CA ASN A 580 19.45 19.08 0.69
C ASN A 580 20.48 17.95 0.74
N TYR A 581 21.48 17.97 -0.12
CA TYR A 581 22.45 16.91 -0.30
C TYR A 581 23.23 16.59 0.99
N ASP A 582 23.71 17.62 1.71
CA ASP A 582 24.52 17.41 2.92
C ASP A 582 23.71 16.80 4.05
N LEU A 583 22.47 17.25 4.25
CA LEU A 583 21.56 16.67 5.23
C LEU A 583 21.20 15.22 4.85
N HIS A 584 20.95 14.96 3.57
CA HIS A 584 20.64 13.60 3.09
C HIS A 584 21.81 12.66 3.37
N LYS A 585 23.03 13.06 3.03
CA LYS A 585 24.24 12.30 3.30
C LYS A 585 24.40 12.02 4.80
N GLU A 586 24.24 13.03 5.65
CA GLU A 586 24.28 12.88 7.12
C GLU A 586 23.25 11.87 7.62
N VAL A 587 21.99 11.97 7.15
CA VAL A 587 20.91 11.07 7.54
C VAL A 587 21.23 9.62 7.16
N LEU A 588 21.71 9.39 5.92
CA LEU A 588 22.11 8.04 5.47
C LEU A 588 23.29 7.49 6.29
N GLU A 589 24.31 8.31 6.57
CA GLU A 589 25.45 7.88 7.39
C GLU A 589 25.03 7.52 8.82
N ARG A 590 24.09 8.25 9.41
CA ARG A 590 23.56 7.97 10.75
C ARG A 590 22.71 6.70 10.75
N TRP A 591 21.83 6.56 9.75
CA TRP A 591 20.97 5.39 9.63
C TRP A 591 21.75 4.09 9.37
N ASN A 592 22.76 4.14 8.52
CA ASN A 592 23.61 2.98 8.22
C ASN A 592 24.32 2.41 9.46
N LYS A 593 24.65 3.28 10.44
CA LYS A 593 25.23 2.83 11.72
C LYS A 593 24.24 2.03 12.58
N LEU A 594 22.95 2.24 12.39
CA LEU A 594 21.90 1.50 13.10
C LEU A 594 21.66 0.11 12.49
N ASN A 595 22.15 -0.13 11.28
CA ASN A 595 21.91 -1.36 10.53
C ASN A 595 20.41 -1.72 10.40
N ILE A 596 19.56 -0.73 10.14
CA ILE A 596 18.12 -0.88 9.96
C ILE A 596 17.80 -0.79 8.48
N ALA A 597 17.26 -1.85 7.90
CA ALA A 597 16.78 -1.82 6.53
C ALA A 597 15.56 -0.90 6.39
N PRO A 598 15.49 -0.08 5.32
CA PRO A 598 14.47 0.97 5.17
C PRO A 598 13.08 0.44 4.79
N TYR A 599 13.02 -0.74 4.18
CA TYR A 599 11.76 -1.36 3.77
C TYR A 599 11.37 -2.49 4.69
N SER A 600 10.08 -2.78 4.77
CA SER A 600 9.57 -3.91 5.55
C SER A 600 8.28 -4.45 4.96
N GLY A 601 8.03 -5.73 5.23
CA GLY A 601 6.80 -6.41 4.90
C GLY A 601 6.59 -7.59 5.83
N PHE A 602 5.53 -8.36 5.62
CA PHE A 602 5.02 -9.26 6.63
C PHE A 602 5.03 -10.73 6.21
N ILE A 603 5.37 -11.59 7.17
CA ILE A 603 4.93 -12.98 7.19
C ILE A 603 3.47 -12.98 7.63
N GLN A 604 2.64 -13.67 6.87
CA GLN A 604 1.20 -13.74 7.10
C GLN A 604 0.85 -14.81 8.14
N PRO A 605 -0.18 -14.61 8.97
CA PRO A 605 -0.79 -15.69 9.75
C PRO A 605 -1.28 -16.83 8.84
N GLN A 606 -1.34 -18.05 9.38
CA GLN A 606 -1.86 -19.21 8.67
C GLN A 606 -3.09 -19.75 9.40
N LEU A 607 -4.15 -20.00 8.65
CA LEU A 607 -5.36 -20.63 9.15
C LEU A 607 -5.37 -22.12 8.78
N GLU A 608 -5.64 -22.95 9.77
CA GLU A 608 -5.78 -24.40 9.63
C GLU A 608 -7.17 -24.84 10.07
N ALA A 609 -7.89 -25.52 9.16
CA ALA A 609 -9.18 -26.08 9.47
C ALA A 609 -9.04 -27.44 10.18
N ILE A 610 -9.75 -27.61 11.28
CA ILE A 610 -9.87 -28.88 12.00
C ILE A 610 -11.18 -29.53 11.57
N TYR A 611 -11.10 -30.78 11.12
CA TYR A 611 -12.24 -31.51 10.62
C TYR A 611 -12.75 -32.56 11.64
N SER A 612 -14.06 -32.71 11.70
CA SER A 612 -14.74 -33.82 12.33
C SER A 612 -15.83 -34.31 11.36
N ASN A 613 -15.76 -35.59 10.94
CA ASN A 613 -16.65 -36.16 9.93
C ASN A 613 -16.80 -35.28 8.65
N ASP A 614 -15.67 -34.88 8.07
CA ASP A 614 -15.56 -34.02 6.88
C ASP A 614 -16.16 -32.60 7.02
N ILE A 615 -16.56 -32.21 8.21
CA ILE A 615 -17.08 -30.88 8.52
C ILE A 615 -16.03 -30.12 9.33
N ILE A 616 -15.77 -28.87 9.01
CA ILE A 616 -14.90 -28.02 9.81
C ILE A 616 -15.53 -27.83 11.19
N SER A 617 -14.87 -28.36 12.22
CA SER A 617 -15.29 -28.26 13.63
C SER A 617 -14.64 -27.11 14.37
N ASP A 618 -13.48 -26.62 13.90
CA ASP A 618 -12.80 -25.41 14.37
C ASP A 618 -11.82 -24.91 13.30
N VAL A 619 -11.33 -23.67 13.46
CA VAL A 619 -10.23 -23.10 12.68
C VAL A 619 -9.23 -22.48 13.64
N LYS A 620 -7.98 -22.92 13.54
CA LYS A 620 -6.86 -22.39 14.32
C LYS A 620 -6.07 -21.38 13.52
N ILE A 621 -5.55 -20.37 14.22
CA ILE A 621 -4.60 -19.42 13.68
C ILE A 621 -3.21 -19.74 14.24
N SER A 622 -2.21 -19.70 13.37
CA SER A 622 -0.80 -19.82 13.73
C SER A 622 -0.01 -18.66 13.14
N TYR A 623 1.14 -18.37 13.75
CA TYR A 623 1.98 -17.24 13.38
C TYR A 623 3.38 -17.73 13.01
N PRO A 624 3.63 -18.08 11.74
CA PRO A 624 4.96 -18.47 11.26
C PRO A 624 6.02 -17.39 11.56
N ASP A 625 7.26 -17.80 11.72
CA ASP A 625 8.39 -16.91 12.03
C ASP A 625 9.55 -17.00 11.03
N ASN A 626 9.40 -17.78 9.97
CA ASN A 626 10.42 -17.97 8.95
C ASN A 626 9.86 -17.66 7.56
N PHE A 627 10.36 -16.59 6.95
CA PHE A 627 9.89 -16.11 5.66
C PHE A 627 10.06 -17.14 4.53
N ALA A 628 11.24 -17.75 4.43
CA ALA A 628 11.50 -18.73 3.39
C ALA A 628 10.59 -19.98 3.51
N LYS A 629 10.37 -20.46 4.74
CA LYS A 629 9.45 -21.58 4.97
C LYS A 629 8.02 -21.24 4.53
N GLN A 630 7.54 -20.02 4.81
CA GLN A 630 6.22 -19.59 4.37
C GLN A 630 6.13 -19.52 2.84
N MET A 631 7.14 -18.96 2.15
CA MET A 631 7.13 -18.88 0.69
C MET A 631 7.12 -20.27 0.04
N LEU A 632 7.90 -21.21 0.57
CA LEU A 632 7.89 -22.60 0.11
C LEU A 632 6.56 -23.31 0.40
N TRP A 633 5.95 -23.04 1.54
CA TRP A 633 4.63 -23.55 1.88
C TRP A 633 3.54 -23.05 0.90
N TYR A 634 3.61 -21.77 0.52
CA TYR A 634 2.71 -21.26 -0.53
C TYR A 634 2.90 -22.00 -1.85
N LYS A 635 4.15 -22.24 -2.25
CA LYS A 635 4.45 -23.00 -3.46
C LYS A 635 3.87 -24.41 -3.45
N GLU A 636 3.92 -25.07 -2.31
CA GLU A 636 3.44 -26.46 -2.16
C GLU A 636 1.92 -26.57 -2.14
N ASN A 637 1.22 -25.55 -1.68
CA ASN A 637 -0.22 -25.60 -1.42
C ASN A 637 -1.08 -24.77 -2.36
N PHE A 638 -0.53 -23.72 -3.01
CA PHE A 638 -1.30 -22.71 -3.74
C PHE A 638 -0.72 -22.33 -5.12
N SER A 639 0.23 -23.08 -5.65
CA SER A 639 0.70 -22.91 -7.03
C SER A 639 0.04 -23.93 -7.95
N SER A 640 -0.38 -23.48 -9.13
CA SER A 640 -0.97 -24.29 -10.19
C SER A 640 0.07 -24.69 -11.23
#